data_27298537c2aa710a412fcce690dbfc32
#
_entry.id   27298537c2aa710a412fcce690dbfc32
#
_cell.length_a   1.000
_cell.length_b   1.000
_cell.length_c   1.000
_cell.angle_alpha   90.00
_cell.angle_beta   90.00
_cell.angle_gamma   90.00
#
_symmetry.space_group_name_H-M   'P 1'
#
loop_
_entity.id
_entity.type
_entity.pdbx_description
1 polymer ?
#
loop_
_entity_poly.entity_id
_entity_poly.type
_entity_poly.pdbx_seq_one_letter_code
_entity_poly.pdbx_strand_id
1 'polypeptide(L)'
;MRRIFYLLVFLPLVGFAQFNTDRLVMVGRSALYYEDYVLSIQYFNQAISQKPWLFEPWFFRGVAKFYLDDFRGAENDCSVAIERNPYVVSAYELRGLCRINQKKYADAVKDYDRALRYDPENQSLWHNRILCLIQDKNYELALAQIDTMVTRWSKYARAYAMQAEVYLLQKDTTKAVTSLDKSLELDPYDGGIWAERAIISLARQDWKQGEEYLDKSIHLMPKQPVNYINRAMARYNQNNLRGAMADYDRALDLDPNNFLGHYNRGLLRAQVGDDNRGIEDFDFVLKLEPDNLMALFNRALLLEQTGNLRAAIRDYSKVIEEYPNFWFGLQHRASCYRRLGNTRQAELDEFRILKAQMDKRYGHQPRLSKKQMRKRSDEDMEKYNQLIVADEQEVEHEYKSDYRGRVQNRKAELSFLPMFSLSFRRPESDVKSEIPYEESVEAFNHRSKSRPVYISCDQSKLGESLMKQTFTLIDSLSTAIDASKSTVSVKPLLFLRAIAYSSIQNFDNAIDDLGIYLQIDSTSSLAYWQRAVCQAKMNEFNAAQGTNIELQMANVLGDLSEAIKHAPKNAYLYYNRGTLYALRNDNQRGIDDYTRAIQLEQDLAEAYYNRGLLFIRLKKIDEAIADLSKAGELGLYQAYSVIKKYTGK
;
A
#
# COMPACT_ATOMS: atom_id res chain seq x y z
N MET A 1 30.19 33.23 58.70
CA MET A 1 28.88 32.73 58.28
C MET A 1 28.14 33.61 57.26
N ARG A 2 28.49 34.87 56.99
CA ARG A 2 27.83 35.74 55.98
C ARG A 2 28.25 35.52 54.52
N ARG A 3 29.36 34.85 54.21
CA ARG A 3 29.88 34.64 52.86
C ARG A 3 29.40 33.35 52.18
N ILE A 4 28.80 32.42 52.94
CA ILE A 4 28.25 31.16 52.41
C ILE A 4 26.80 31.36 51.91
N PHE A 5 26.09 32.38 52.40
CA PHE A 5 24.69 32.65 52.04
C PHE A 5 24.54 33.28 50.62
N TYR A 6 25.59 33.96 50.11
CA TYR A 6 25.57 34.55 48.78
C TYR A 6 25.93 33.58 47.66
N LEU A 7 26.52 32.43 47.97
CA LEU A 7 26.83 31.39 46.95
C LEU A 7 25.62 30.50 46.64
N LEU A 8 24.63 30.47 47.53
CA LEU A 8 23.38 29.72 47.31
C LEU A 8 22.30 30.51 46.53
N VAL A 9 22.44 31.82 46.42
CA VAL A 9 21.49 32.72 45.72
C VAL A 9 21.86 32.87 44.23
N PHE A 10 23.06 32.45 43.80
CA PHE A 10 23.49 32.46 42.39
C PHE A 10 23.66 31.08 41.75
N LEU A 11 23.06 30.02 42.34
CA LEU A 11 22.72 28.88 41.50
C LEU A 11 21.62 29.35 40.56
N PRO A 12 21.88 29.43 39.24
CA PRO A 12 20.81 29.67 38.31
C PRO A 12 19.81 28.53 38.59
N LEU A 13 18.60 28.88 38.96
CA LEU A 13 17.46 28.05 38.75
C LEU A 13 17.32 27.87 37.25
N VAL A 14 18.21 27.09 36.68
CA VAL A 14 17.95 26.40 35.44
C VAL A 14 16.82 25.45 35.82
N GLY A 15 15.62 25.97 35.80
CA GLY A 15 14.41 25.18 35.73
C GLY A 15 14.54 24.41 34.41
N PHE A 16 15.27 23.28 34.47
CA PHE A 16 15.03 22.22 33.53
C PHE A 16 13.55 21.91 33.74
N ALA A 17 12.72 22.41 32.83
CA ALA A 17 11.45 21.78 32.57
C ALA A 17 11.82 20.35 32.16
N GLN A 18 12.07 19.49 33.17
CA GLN A 18 12.15 18.07 32.95
C GLN A 18 10.78 17.71 32.42
N PHE A 19 10.69 17.61 31.09
CA PHE A 19 9.56 16.97 30.47
C PHE A 19 9.48 15.60 31.15
N ASN A 20 8.51 15.47 32.06
CA ASN A 20 8.33 14.23 32.77
C ASN A 20 8.04 13.16 31.73
N THR A 21 8.96 12.21 31.53
CA THR A 21 8.81 11.12 30.54
C THR A 21 7.49 10.41 30.71
N ASP A 22 7.02 10.26 31.96
CA ASP A 22 5.73 9.64 32.27
C ASP A 22 4.57 10.47 31.69
N ARG A 23 4.68 11.80 31.70
CA ARG A 23 3.71 12.70 31.05
C ARG A 23 3.73 12.54 29.54
N LEU A 24 4.90 12.42 28.92
CA LEU A 24 5.03 12.18 27.47
C LEU A 24 4.36 10.85 27.08
N VAL A 25 4.60 9.78 27.85
CA VAL A 25 3.96 8.47 27.64
C VAL A 25 2.45 8.59 27.81
N MET A 26 1.97 9.29 28.84
CA MET A 26 0.53 9.49 29.07
C MET A 26 -0.14 10.26 27.92
N VAL A 27 0.46 11.35 27.47
CA VAL A 27 -0.07 12.15 26.34
C VAL A 27 -0.02 11.35 25.03
N GLY A 28 1.07 10.60 24.80
CA GLY A 28 1.19 9.70 23.64
C GLY A 28 0.11 8.63 23.64
N ARG A 29 -0.20 8.03 24.81
CA ARG A 29 -1.31 7.07 24.95
C ARG A 29 -2.68 7.72 24.75
N SER A 30 -2.86 8.96 25.20
CA SER A 30 -4.09 9.71 24.93
C SER A 30 -4.27 9.97 23.45
N ALA A 31 -3.21 10.41 22.74
CA ALA A 31 -3.25 10.57 21.29
C ALA A 31 -3.58 9.25 20.57
N LEU A 32 -3.00 8.13 21.02
CA LEU A 32 -3.30 6.78 20.54
C LEU A 32 -4.78 6.42 20.70
N TYR A 33 -5.35 6.71 21.86
CA TYR A 33 -6.77 6.47 22.16
C TYR A 33 -7.71 7.28 21.24
N TYR A 34 -7.33 8.52 20.91
CA TYR A 34 -8.06 9.36 19.96
C TYR A 34 -7.70 9.11 18.49
N GLU A 35 -7.01 8.02 18.20
CA GLU A 35 -6.63 7.59 16.85
C GLU A 35 -5.67 8.58 16.12
N ASP A 36 -5.03 9.49 16.85
CA ASP A 36 -3.95 10.32 16.31
C ASP A 36 -2.59 9.60 16.44
N TYR A 37 -2.43 8.58 15.61
CA TYR A 37 -1.29 7.67 15.68
C TYR A 37 0.04 8.37 15.44
N VAL A 38 0.08 9.35 14.56
CA VAL A 38 1.33 10.03 14.23
C VAL A 38 1.77 10.99 15.32
N LEU A 39 0.84 11.74 15.91
CA LEU A 39 1.12 12.55 17.09
C LEU A 39 1.58 11.67 18.28
N SER A 40 0.93 10.54 18.44
CA SER A 40 1.32 9.51 19.42
C SER A 40 2.78 9.09 19.23
N ILE A 41 3.21 8.77 17.99
CA ILE A 41 4.60 8.42 17.65
C ILE A 41 5.57 9.52 18.07
N GLN A 42 5.24 10.81 17.85
CA GLN A 42 6.12 11.92 18.22
C GLN A 42 6.34 12.02 19.74
N TYR A 43 5.29 11.84 20.53
CA TYR A 43 5.43 11.82 21.98
C TYR A 43 6.26 10.62 22.45
N PHE A 44 6.09 9.44 21.86
CA PHE A 44 6.91 8.28 22.19
C PHE A 44 8.36 8.45 21.73
N ASN A 45 8.62 9.09 20.58
CA ASN A 45 9.98 9.44 20.18
C ASN A 45 10.69 10.31 21.22
N GLN A 46 9.99 11.35 21.74
CA GLN A 46 10.53 12.20 22.79
C GLN A 46 10.75 11.42 24.10
N ALA A 47 9.85 10.52 24.46
CA ALA A 47 10.02 9.68 25.64
C ALA A 47 11.21 8.71 25.48
N ILE A 48 11.38 8.10 24.33
CA ILE A 48 12.48 7.20 23.98
C ILE A 48 13.82 7.95 23.99
N SER A 49 13.89 9.16 23.46
CA SER A 49 15.13 9.96 23.47
C SER A 49 15.59 10.30 24.88
N GLN A 50 14.63 10.50 25.81
CA GLN A 50 14.95 10.79 27.22
C GLN A 50 15.30 9.54 28.01
N LYS A 51 14.55 8.45 27.86
CA LYS A 51 14.70 7.20 28.62
C LYS A 51 14.59 5.99 27.69
N PRO A 52 15.60 5.67 26.88
CA PRO A 52 15.55 4.58 25.90
C PRO A 52 15.49 3.18 26.53
N TRP A 53 15.68 3.06 27.84
CA TRP A 53 15.59 1.79 28.58
C TRP A 53 14.19 1.41 29.03
N LEU A 54 13.20 2.33 28.96
CA LEU A 54 11.81 2.02 29.24
C LEU A 54 11.19 1.22 28.11
N PHE A 55 10.43 0.16 28.40
CA PHE A 55 9.79 -0.65 27.37
C PHE A 55 8.49 -0.04 26.83
N GLU A 56 7.74 0.69 27.70
CA GLU A 56 6.42 1.21 27.37
C GLU A 56 6.40 2.14 26.16
N PRO A 57 7.30 3.14 26.03
CA PRO A 57 7.28 4.00 24.85
C PRO A 57 7.53 3.25 23.55
N TRP A 58 8.42 2.25 23.55
CA TRP A 58 8.67 1.39 22.39
C TRP A 58 7.44 0.57 22.05
N PHE A 59 6.83 -0.08 23.04
CA PHE A 59 5.64 -0.89 22.85
C PHE A 59 4.48 -0.07 22.26
N PHE A 60 4.14 1.07 22.87
CA PHE A 60 3.03 1.91 22.41
C PHE A 60 3.33 2.57 21.05
N ARG A 61 4.60 2.88 20.74
CA ARG A 61 4.97 3.31 19.38
C ARG A 61 4.78 2.18 18.37
N GLY A 62 5.11 0.96 18.74
CA GLY A 62 4.81 -0.23 17.95
C GLY A 62 3.31 -0.40 17.69
N VAL A 63 2.46 -0.19 18.72
CA VAL A 63 1.00 -0.18 18.56
C VAL A 63 0.56 0.89 17.56
N ALA A 64 1.06 2.12 17.67
CA ALA A 64 0.72 3.21 16.75
C ALA A 64 1.12 2.88 15.30
N LYS A 65 2.32 2.34 15.10
CA LYS A 65 2.80 1.89 13.78
C LYS A 65 1.96 0.75 13.21
N PHE A 66 1.54 -0.20 14.07
CA PHE A 66 0.66 -1.29 13.66
C PHE A 66 -0.67 -0.77 13.11
N TYR A 67 -1.28 0.23 13.76
CA TYR A 67 -2.49 0.88 13.26
C TYR A 67 -2.30 1.64 11.95
N LEU A 68 -1.08 2.01 11.62
CA LEU A 68 -0.71 2.64 10.35
C LEU A 68 -0.27 1.62 9.26
N ASP A 69 -0.46 0.32 9.50
CA ASP A 69 -0.03 -0.81 8.65
C ASP A 69 1.51 -0.88 8.46
N ASP A 70 2.28 -0.19 9.29
CA ASP A 70 3.73 -0.32 9.35
C ASP A 70 4.13 -1.52 10.23
N PHE A 71 3.82 -2.72 9.75
CA PHE A 71 4.06 -3.96 10.48
C PHE A 71 5.54 -4.21 10.76
N ARG A 72 6.42 -3.76 9.86
CA ARG A 72 7.88 -3.92 10.03
C ARG A 72 8.42 -2.99 11.11
N GLY A 73 8.04 -1.72 11.08
CA GLY A 73 8.41 -0.77 12.13
C GLY A 73 7.83 -1.15 13.50
N ALA A 74 6.60 -1.68 13.53
CA ALA A 74 5.97 -2.18 14.73
C ALA A 74 6.69 -3.44 15.27
N GLU A 75 7.09 -4.41 14.41
CA GLU A 75 7.87 -5.58 14.80
C GLU A 75 9.20 -5.18 15.45
N ASN A 76 9.90 -4.19 14.89
CA ASN A 76 11.14 -3.67 15.43
C ASN A 76 10.94 -3.05 16.81
N ASP A 77 9.95 -2.19 16.97
CA ASP A 77 9.65 -1.53 18.24
C ASP A 77 9.24 -2.55 19.31
N CYS A 78 8.41 -3.54 18.98
CA CYS A 78 8.08 -4.64 19.88
C CYS A 78 9.31 -5.47 20.27
N SER A 79 10.25 -5.68 19.35
CA SER A 79 11.48 -6.41 19.65
C SER A 79 12.32 -5.68 20.69
N VAL A 80 12.48 -4.36 20.53
CA VAL A 80 13.16 -3.54 21.55
C VAL A 80 12.40 -3.54 22.87
N ALA A 81 11.07 -3.43 22.86
CA ALA A 81 10.26 -3.49 24.07
C ALA A 81 10.47 -4.81 24.82
N ILE A 82 10.51 -5.96 24.13
CA ILE A 82 10.78 -7.29 24.68
C ILE A 82 12.20 -7.39 25.23
N GLU A 83 13.20 -6.81 24.58
CA GLU A 83 14.58 -6.75 25.11
C GLU A 83 14.64 -5.98 26.44
N ARG A 84 13.87 -4.90 26.57
CA ARG A 84 13.81 -4.10 27.81
C ARG A 84 13.01 -4.78 28.92
N ASN A 85 11.92 -5.45 28.56
CA ASN A 85 11.10 -6.21 29.49
C ASN A 85 10.55 -7.49 28.83
N PRO A 86 11.19 -8.66 29.07
CA PRO A 86 10.80 -9.92 28.45
C PRO A 86 9.52 -10.57 29.03
N TYR A 87 8.87 -9.93 30.01
CA TYR A 87 7.67 -10.47 30.66
C TYR A 87 6.37 -9.86 30.13
N VAL A 88 6.44 -8.96 29.14
CA VAL A 88 5.27 -8.27 28.60
C VAL A 88 4.60 -9.13 27.53
N VAL A 89 3.53 -9.84 27.90
CA VAL A 89 2.75 -10.73 27.02
C VAL A 89 2.27 -10.00 25.78
N SER A 90 1.69 -8.80 25.95
CA SER A 90 1.16 -7.99 24.84
C SER A 90 2.20 -7.57 23.80
N ALA A 91 3.49 -7.47 24.17
CA ALA A 91 4.53 -7.17 23.21
C ALA A 91 4.85 -8.37 22.30
N TYR A 92 4.79 -9.60 22.81
CA TYR A 92 4.89 -10.81 22.01
C TYR A 92 3.66 -10.98 21.12
N GLU A 93 2.45 -10.74 21.65
CA GLU A 93 1.21 -10.79 20.89
C GLU A 93 1.24 -9.84 19.70
N LEU A 94 1.55 -8.55 19.95
CA LEU A 94 1.63 -7.55 18.89
C LEU A 94 2.72 -7.89 17.86
N ARG A 95 3.88 -8.38 18.30
CA ARG A 95 4.94 -8.80 17.37
C ARG A 95 4.51 -10.00 16.54
N GLY A 96 3.81 -10.96 17.15
CA GLY A 96 3.20 -12.09 16.45
C GLY A 96 2.23 -11.63 15.37
N LEU A 97 1.33 -10.69 15.68
CA LEU A 97 0.41 -10.08 14.72
C LEU A 97 1.14 -9.35 13.58
N CYS A 98 2.21 -8.61 13.90
CA CYS A 98 3.04 -7.97 12.88
C CYS A 98 3.66 -9.01 11.93
N ARG A 99 4.12 -10.15 12.45
CA ARG A 99 4.70 -11.24 11.69
C ARG A 99 3.69 -11.99 10.84
N ILE A 100 2.45 -12.15 11.33
CA ILE A 100 1.33 -12.70 10.55
C ILE A 100 1.07 -11.84 9.32
N ASN A 101 0.94 -10.53 9.49
CA ASN A 101 0.71 -9.60 8.37
C ASN A 101 1.88 -9.57 7.37
N GLN A 102 3.07 -9.98 7.79
CA GLN A 102 4.24 -10.17 6.92
C GLN A 102 4.38 -11.62 6.40
N LYS A 103 3.41 -12.50 6.66
CA LYS A 103 3.41 -13.94 6.30
C LYS A 103 4.58 -14.73 6.92
N LYS A 104 5.14 -14.24 8.04
CA LYS A 104 6.22 -14.89 8.81
C LYS A 104 5.64 -15.79 9.89
N TYR A 105 4.84 -16.79 9.51
CA TYR A 105 4.01 -17.57 10.43
C TYR A 105 4.84 -18.38 11.44
N ALA A 106 5.94 -19.00 11.03
CA ALA A 106 6.80 -19.76 11.92
C ALA A 106 7.44 -18.91 13.03
N ASP A 107 7.77 -17.64 12.74
CA ASP A 107 8.29 -16.72 13.76
C ASP A 107 7.19 -16.17 14.66
N ALA A 108 5.98 -15.99 14.14
CA ALA A 108 4.80 -15.65 14.94
C ALA A 108 4.47 -16.75 15.97
N VAL A 109 4.54 -18.02 15.57
CA VAL A 109 4.37 -19.17 16.49
C VAL A 109 5.33 -19.09 17.67
N LYS A 110 6.62 -18.74 17.44
CA LYS A 110 7.61 -18.59 18.53
C LYS A 110 7.23 -17.49 19.53
N ASP A 111 6.63 -16.39 19.03
CA ASP A 111 6.16 -15.32 19.89
C ASP A 111 4.95 -15.76 20.73
N TYR A 112 3.97 -16.44 20.12
CA TYR A 112 2.84 -16.99 20.84
C TYR A 112 3.26 -18.07 21.83
N ASP A 113 4.24 -18.92 21.49
CA ASP A 113 4.85 -19.88 22.44
C ASP A 113 5.42 -19.17 23.68
N ARG A 114 6.05 -18.01 23.46
CA ARG A 114 6.62 -17.24 24.55
C ARG A 114 5.54 -16.55 25.38
N ALA A 115 4.55 -15.98 24.73
CA ALA A 115 3.39 -15.34 25.38
C ALA A 115 2.62 -16.35 26.26
N LEU A 116 2.37 -17.55 25.74
CA LEU A 116 1.63 -18.62 26.44
C LEU A 116 2.39 -19.21 27.65
N ARG A 117 3.71 -19.03 27.77
CA ARG A 117 4.45 -19.39 29.01
C ARG A 117 4.08 -18.47 30.17
N TYR A 118 3.70 -17.21 29.88
CA TYR A 118 3.34 -16.24 30.91
C TYR A 118 1.82 -16.15 31.12
N ASP A 119 1.04 -16.40 30.06
CA ASP A 119 -0.43 -16.41 30.13
C ASP A 119 -0.99 -17.65 29.43
N PRO A 120 -0.92 -18.85 30.07
CA PRO A 120 -1.29 -20.11 29.45
C PRO A 120 -2.81 -20.29 29.27
N GLU A 121 -3.64 -19.49 29.95
CA GLU A 121 -5.10 -19.58 29.88
C GLU A 121 -5.71 -18.64 28.81
N ASN A 122 -4.89 -17.88 28.10
CA ASN A 122 -5.35 -16.92 27.10
C ASN A 122 -5.77 -17.60 25.79
N GLN A 123 -7.08 -17.74 25.61
CA GLN A 123 -7.66 -18.38 24.42
C GLN A 123 -7.29 -17.69 23.11
N SER A 124 -7.13 -16.35 23.11
CA SER A 124 -6.77 -15.61 21.91
C SER A 124 -5.35 -15.93 21.43
N LEU A 125 -4.40 -16.10 22.36
CA LEU A 125 -3.04 -16.50 22.04
C LEU A 125 -2.99 -17.92 21.46
N TRP A 126 -3.73 -18.87 22.04
CA TRP A 126 -3.88 -20.22 21.51
C TRP A 126 -4.48 -20.19 20.10
N HIS A 127 -5.58 -19.45 19.92
CA HIS A 127 -6.26 -19.29 18.64
C HIS A 127 -5.31 -18.78 17.54
N ASN A 128 -4.65 -17.64 17.78
CA ASN A 128 -3.74 -17.03 16.80
C ASN A 128 -2.55 -17.93 16.49
N ARG A 129 -2.01 -18.62 17.50
CA ARG A 129 -0.95 -19.60 17.33
C ARG A 129 -1.34 -20.75 16.41
N ILE A 130 -2.54 -21.32 16.62
CA ILE A 130 -3.06 -22.42 15.81
C ILE A 130 -3.29 -21.95 14.36
N LEU A 131 -3.87 -20.78 14.16
CA LEU A 131 -4.02 -20.23 12.82
C LEU A 131 -2.67 -20.06 12.10
N CYS A 132 -1.62 -19.62 12.82
CA CYS A 132 -0.28 -19.58 12.24
C CYS A 132 0.23 -20.95 11.81
N LEU A 133 -0.03 -22.00 12.59
CA LEU A 133 0.33 -23.37 12.24
C LEU A 133 -0.42 -23.87 11.00
N ILE A 134 -1.71 -23.52 10.88
CA ILE A 134 -2.53 -23.85 9.70
C ILE A 134 -1.97 -23.16 8.46
N GLN A 135 -1.65 -21.86 8.55
CA GLN A 135 -1.08 -21.07 7.46
C GLN A 135 0.33 -21.55 7.06
N ASP A 136 1.11 -22.01 8.03
CA ASP A 136 2.43 -22.65 7.79
C ASP A 136 2.32 -24.10 7.30
N LYS A 137 1.08 -24.60 7.10
CA LYS A 137 0.74 -25.96 6.65
C LYS A 137 1.22 -27.07 7.59
N ASN A 138 1.45 -26.75 8.86
CA ASN A 138 1.79 -27.72 9.89
C ASN A 138 0.53 -28.30 10.53
N TYR A 139 -0.23 -29.04 9.75
CA TYR A 139 -1.55 -29.55 10.12
C TYR A 139 -1.55 -30.53 11.28
N GLU A 140 -0.50 -31.36 11.39
CA GLU A 140 -0.40 -32.33 12.49
C GLU A 140 -0.27 -31.63 13.84
N LEU A 141 0.62 -30.64 13.93
CA LEU A 141 0.79 -29.86 15.16
C LEU A 141 -0.45 -28.98 15.43
N ALA A 142 -1.08 -28.42 14.40
CA ALA A 142 -2.31 -27.67 14.54
C ALA A 142 -3.41 -28.52 15.16
N LEU A 143 -3.67 -29.73 14.66
CA LEU A 143 -4.66 -30.66 15.21
C LEU A 143 -4.35 -31.04 16.67
N ALA A 144 -3.10 -31.38 17.00
CA ALA A 144 -2.70 -31.70 18.37
C ALA A 144 -2.93 -30.53 19.35
N GLN A 145 -2.74 -29.30 18.89
CA GLN A 145 -3.00 -28.10 19.69
C GLN A 145 -4.50 -27.80 19.79
N ILE A 146 -5.26 -28.02 18.74
CA ILE A 146 -6.72 -27.91 18.76
C ILE A 146 -7.32 -28.94 19.74
N ASP A 147 -6.84 -30.18 19.74
CA ASP A 147 -7.29 -31.22 20.69
C ASP A 147 -6.99 -30.82 22.13
N THR A 148 -5.84 -30.21 22.38
CA THR A 148 -5.49 -29.63 23.69
C THR A 148 -6.49 -28.53 24.06
N MET A 149 -6.80 -27.65 23.12
CA MET A 149 -7.70 -26.53 23.30
C MET A 149 -9.15 -26.99 23.58
N VAL A 150 -9.63 -27.97 22.82
CA VAL A 150 -10.96 -28.59 23.01
C VAL A 150 -11.06 -29.31 24.37
N THR A 151 -10.01 -30.00 24.78
CA THR A 151 -9.97 -30.66 26.10
C THR A 151 -10.04 -29.63 27.22
N ARG A 152 -9.32 -28.53 27.10
CA ARG A 152 -9.25 -27.47 28.11
C ARG A 152 -10.50 -26.60 28.15
N TRP A 153 -11.04 -26.27 26.97
CA TRP A 153 -12.23 -25.41 26.79
C TRP A 153 -13.26 -26.09 25.88
N SER A 154 -13.91 -27.11 26.38
CA SER A 154 -14.85 -27.96 25.61
C SER A 154 -16.05 -27.19 25.03
N LYS A 155 -16.36 -26.00 25.52
CA LYS A 155 -17.42 -25.12 25.00
C LYS A 155 -16.93 -24.04 24.04
N TYR A 156 -15.66 -24.04 23.67
CA TYR A 156 -15.13 -23.05 22.74
C TYR A 156 -15.39 -23.48 21.30
N ALA A 157 -16.52 -23.04 20.75
CA ALA A 157 -17.02 -23.41 19.41
C ALA A 157 -15.96 -23.21 18.30
N ARG A 158 -15.19 -22.12 18.38
CA ARG A 158 -14.20 -21.77 17.37
C ARG A 158 -13.03 -22.75 17.25
N ALA A 159 -12.72 -23.51 18.29
CA ALA A 159 -11.73 -24.59 18.20
C ALA A 159 -12.20 -25.71 17.25
N TYR A 160 -13.48 -26.04 17.28
CA TYR A 160 -14.06 -27.03 16.34
C TYR A 160 -14.12 -26.48 14.92
N ALA A 161 -14.36 -25.18 14.74
CA ALA A 161 -14.28 -24.54 13.42
C ALA A 161 -12.87 -24.65 12.82
N MET A 162 -11.83 -24.31 13.59
CA MET A 162 -10.42 -24.48 13.17
C MET A 162 -10.08 -25.95 12.87
N GLN A 163 -10.64 -26.88 13.65
CA GLN A 163 -10.46 -28.33 13.38
C GLN A 163 -11.07 -28.73 12.03
N ALA A 164 -12.27 -28.22 11.73
CA ALA A 164 -12.94 -28.45 10.46
C ALA A 164 -12.13 -27.89 9.28
N GLU A 165 -11.59 -26.68 9.43
CA GLU A 165 -10.74 -26.06 8.42
C GLU A 165 -9.51 -26.93 8.11
N VAL A 166 -8.80 -27.43 9.13
CA VAL A 166 -7.67 -28.33 8.90
C VAL A 166 -8.08 -29.60 8.16
N TYR A 167 -9.24 -30.19 8.53
CA TYR A 167 -9.74 -31.39 7.83
C TYR A 167 -10.14 -31.08 6.37
N LEU A 168 -10.69 -29.90 6.09
CA LEU A 168 -10.99 -29.46 4.70
C LEU A 168 -9.72 -29.33 3.88
N LEU A 169 -8.66 -28.71 4.45
CA LEU A 169 -7.35 -28.59 3.80
C LEU A 169 -6.71 -29.95 3.55
N GLN A 170 -6.98 -30.94 4.42
CA GLN A 170 -6.57 -32.34 4.24
C GLN A 170 -7.53 -33.16 3.35
N LYS A 171 -8.59 -32.54 2.82
CA LYS A 171 -9.66 -33.16 2.01
C LYS A 171 -10.48 -34.23 2.75
N ASP A 172 -10.46 -34.25 4.07
CA ASP A 172 -11.29 -35.11 4.91
C ASP A 172 -12.64 -34.42 5.23
N THR A 173 -13.51 -34.36 4.22
CA THR A 173 -14.82 -33.69 4.35
C THR A 173 -15.74 -34.35 5.38
N THR A 174 -15.50 -35.61 5.76
CA THR A 174 -16.34 -36.31 6.75
C THR A 174 -16.03 -35.81 8.16
N LYS A 175 -14.74 -35.74 8.53
CA LYS A 175 -14.34 -35.18 9.82
C LYS A 175 -14.64 -33.68 9.90
N ALA A 176 -14.43 -32.95 8.79
CA ALA A 176 -14.77 -31.54 8.72
C ALA A 176 -16.24 -31.29 9.07
N VAL A 177 -17.17 -32.05 8.47
CA VAL A 177 -18.62 -31.94 8.78
C VAL A 177 -18.88 -32.16 10.26
N THR A 178 -18.31 -33.23 10.84
CA THR A 178 -18.51 -33.54 12.28
C THR A 178 -18.02 -32.38 13.17
N SER A 179 -16.92 -31.78 12.84
CA SER A 179 -16.36 -30.63 13.59
C SER A 179 -17.21 -29.36 13.40
N LEU A 180 -17.68 -29.06 12.17
CA LEU A 180 -18.60 -27.93 11.92
C LEU A 180 -19.92 -28.11 12.66
N ASP A 181 -20.53 -29.31 12.59
CA ASP A 181 -21.77 -29.59 13.29
C ASP A 181 -21.62 -29.43 14.81
N LYS A 182 -20.45 -29.80 15.36
CA LYS A 182 -20.15 -29.57 16.78
C LYS A 182 -19.93 -28.08 17.10
N SER A 183 -19.28 -27.34 16.22
CA SER A 183 -19.15 -25.87 16.34
C SER A 183 -20.52 -25.20 16.38
N LEU A 184 -21.42 -25.57 15.48
CA LEU A 184 -22.80 -25.04 15.37
C LEU A 184 -23.71 -25.46 16.54
N GLU A 185 -23.46 -26.62 17.14
CA GLU A 185 -24.15 -27.02 18.38
C GLU A 185 -23.82 -26.09 19.55
N LEU A 186 -22.56 -25.64 19.61
CA LEU A 186 -22.05 -24.76 20.67
C LEU A 186 -22.35 -23.29 20.41
N ASP A 187 -22.25 -22.86 19.16
CA ASP A 187 -22.56 -21.49 18.72
C ASP A 187 -23.38 -21.52 17.41
N PRO A 188 -24.70 -21.55 17.53
CA PRO A 188 -25.61 -21.55 16.36
C PRO A 188 -25.72 -20.17 15.67
N TYR A 189 -25.09 -19.13 16.22
CA TYR A 189 -25.15 -17.76 15.69
C TYR A 189 -23.94 -17.39 14.83
N ASP A 190 -23.01 -18.30 14.59
CA ASP A 190 -21.91 -18.09 13.67
C ASP A 190 -22.37 -18.32 12.22
N GLY A 191 -22.68 -17.22 11.52
CA GLY A 191 -23.13 -17.26 10.12
C GLY A 191 -22.06 -17.75 9.15
N GLY A 192 -20.78 -17.59 9.47
CA GLY A 192 -19.66 -18.09 8.69
C GLY A 192 -19.63 -19.62 8.66
N ILE A 193 -19.77 -20.25 9.82
CA ILE A 193 -19.78 -21.73 9.93
C ILE A 193 -20.99 -22.32 9.19
N TRP A 194 -22.16 -21.66 9.22
CA TRP A 194 -23.31 -22.08 8.40
C TRP A 194 -23.00 -22.01 6.90
N ALA A 195 -22.26 -20.97 6.43
CA ALA A 195 -21.85 -20.86 5.04
C ALA A 195 -20.87 -21.99 4.65
N GLU A 196 -19.85 -22.26 5.48
CA GLU A 196 -18.91 -23.36 5.24
C GLU A 196 -19.62 -24.71 5.18
N ARG A 197 -20.58 -24.95 6.08
CA ARG A 197 -21.38 -26.17 6.12
C ARG A 197 -22.25 -26.30 4.85
N ALA A 198 -22.74 -25.16 4.35
CA ALA A 198 -23.51 -25.12 3.10
C ALA A 198 -22.64 -25.48 1.90
N ILE A 199 -21.43 -24.93 1.79
CA ILE A 199 -20.48 -25.20 0.68
C ILE A 199 -20.24 -26.72 0.56
N ILE A 200 -20.03 -27.41 1.69
CA ILE A 200 -19.85 -28.86 1.68
C ILE A 200 -21.10 -29.59 1.15
N SER A 201 -22.31 -29.14 1.53
CA SER A 201 -23.56 -29.69 1.02
C SER A 201 -23.71 -29.47 -0.48
N LEU A 202 -23.40 -28.26 -0.97
CA LEU A 202 -23.42 -27.93 -2.39
C LEU A 202 -22.43 -28.78 -3.20
N ALA A 203 -21.21 -28.99 -2.66
CA ALA A 203 -20.21 -29.86 -3.29
C ALA A 203 -20.66 -31.32 -3.38
N ARG A 204 -21.52 -31.77 -2.46
CA ARG A 204 -22.16 -33.07 -2.48
C ARG A 204 -23.44 -33.10 -3.31
N GLN A 205 -23.81 -31.98 -3.96
CA GLN A 205 -25.04 -31.80 -4.72
C GLN A 205 -26.33 -31.94 -3.88
N ASP A 206 -26.23 -31.77 -2.57
CA ASP A 206 -27.39 -31.68 -1.69
C ASP A 206 -27.89 -30.22 -1.66
N TRP A 207 -28.53 -29.85 -2.76
CA TRP A 207 -28.96 -28.47 -3.02
C TRP A 207 -29.95 -27.95 -1.98
N LYS A 208 -30.85 -28.82 -1.51
CA LYS A 208 -31.87 -28.45 -0.54
C LYS A 208 -31.24 -28.12 0.82
N GLN A 209 -30.35 -28.98 1.30
CA GLN A 209 -29.69 -28.78 2.57
C GLN A 209 -28.71 -27.56 2.50
N GLY A 210 -28.03 -27.40 1.35
CA GLY A 210 -27.22 -26.24 1.07
C GLY A 210 -27.99 -24.92 1.15
N GLU A 211 -29.21 -24.89 0.54
CA GLU A 211 -30.10 -23.71 0.63
C GLU A 211 -30.53 -23.43 2.07
N GLU A 212 -30.95 -24.45 2.83
CA GLU A 212 -31.36 -24.29 4.25
C GLU A 212 -30.23 -23.72 5.13
N TYR A 213 -28.99 -24.15 4.92
CA TYR A 213 -27.83 -23.61 5.66
C TYR A 213 -27.49 -22.18 5.22
N LEU A 214 -27.60 -21.87 3.93
CA LEU A 214 -27.38 -20.51 3.43
C LEU A 214 -28.46 -19.54 3.88
N ASP A 215 -29.71 -20.01 4.05
CA ASP A 215 -30.78 -19.21 4.64
C ASP A 215 -30.42 -18.76 6.05
N LYS A 216 -29.86 -19.66 6.87
CA LYS A 216 -29.37 -19.33 8.23
C LYS A 216 -28.18 -18.37 8.17
N SER A 217 -27.20 -18.65 7.30
CA SER A 217 -26.05 -17.78 7.12
C SER A 217 -26.46 -16.38 6.68
N ILE A 218 -27.34 -16.24 5.70
CA ILE A 218 -27.83 -14.94 5.21
C ILE A 218 -28.63 -14.20 6.30
N HIS A 219 -29.43 -14.93 7.09
CA HIS A 219 -30.14 -14.32 8.20
C HIS A 219 -29.17 -13.66 9.22
N LEU A 220 -28.08 -14.35 9.52
CA LEU A 220 -27.05 -13.85 10.45
C LEU A 220 -26.11 -12.84 9.83
N MET A 221 -25.78 -12.98 8.55
CA MET A 221 -24.85 -12.14 7.80
C MET A 221 -25.46 -11.63 6.48
N PRO A 222 -26.44 -10.71 6.52
CA PRO A 222 -27.22 -10.31 5.33
C PRO A 222 -26.46 -9.42 4.33
N LYS A 223 -25.22 -9.06 4.62
CA LYS A 223 -24.39 -8.21 3.76
C LYS A 223 -23.27 -8.96 3.04
N GLN A 224 -23.28 -10.28 3.06
CA GLN A 224 -22.28 -11.11 2.38
C GLN A 224 -22.78 -11.55 0.99
N PRO A 225 -22.25 -10.96 -0.12
CA PRO A 225 -22.72 -11.26 -1.49
C PRO A 225 -22.59 -12.74 -1.86
N VAL A 226 -21.49 -13.37 -1.44
CA VAL A 226 -21.15 -14.77 -1.72
C VAL A 226 -22.26 -15.74 -1.27
N ASN A 227 -22.87 -15.51 -0.12
CA ASN A 227 -23.91 -16.37 0.40
C ASN A 227 -25.15 -16.36 -0.51
N TYR A 228 -25.47 -15.21 -1.10
CA TYR A 228 -26.56 -15.11 -2.07
C TYR A 228 -26.22 -15.81 -3.39
N ILE A 229 -24.96 -15.67 -3.88
CA ILE A 229 -24.47 -16.34 -5.10
C ILE A 229 -24.59 -17.87 -4.93
N ASN A 230 -24.12 -18.38 -3.80
CA ASN A 230 -24.16 -19.82 -3.51
C ASN A 230 -25.59 -20.32 -3.30
N ARG A 231 -26.49 -19.54 -2.68
CA ARG A 231 -27.89 -19.89 -2.57
C ARG A 231 -28.60 -19.84 -3.93
N ALA A 232 -28.25 -18.87 -4.77
CA ALA A 232 -28.76 -18.83 -6.14
C ALA A 232 -28.38 -20.09 -6.92
N MET A 233 -27.14 -20.58 -6.76
CA MET A 233 -26.70 -21.85 -7.35
C MET A 233 -27.54 -23.04 -6.84
N ALA A 234 -27.80 -23.13 -5.53
CA ALA A 234 -28.65 -24.16 -4.95
C ALA A 234 -30.08 -24.11 -5.53
N ARG A 235 -30.66 -22.90 -5.59
CA ARG A 235 -32.01 -22.67 -6.15
C ARG A 235 -32.09 -22.98 -7.64
N TYR A 236 -31.08 -22.63 -8.39
CA TYR A 236 -30.97 -22.95 -9.81
C TYR A 236 -31.03 -24.45 -10.04
N ASN A 237 -30.22 -25.23 -9.32
CA ASN A 237 -30.20 -26.70 -9.45
C ASN A 237 -31.48 -27.37 -8.94
N GLN A 238 -32.27 -26.68 -8.14
CA GLN A 238 -33.63 -27.11 -7.76
C GLN A 238 -34.71 -26.59 -8.73
N ASN A 239 -34.33 -26.02 -9.87
CA ASN A 239 -35.23 -25.41 -10.85
C ASN A 239 -36.04 -24.20 -10.32
N ASN A 240 -35.62 -23.59 -9.23
CA ASN A 240 -36.18 -22.34 -8.71
C ASN A 240 -35.48 -21.13 -9.36
N LEU A 241 -35.71 -20.97 -10.68
CA LEU A 241 -35.02 -19.94 -11.47
C LEU A 241 -35.34 -18.51 -11.03
N ARG A 242 -36.59 -18.28 -10.56
CA ARG A 242 -36.98 -16.94 -10.03
C ARG A 242 -36.28 -16.63 -8.74
N GLY A 243 -36.16 -17.57 -7.81
CA GLY A 243 -35.44 -17.40 -6.57
C GLY A 243 -33.94 -17.20 -6.81
N ALA A 244 -33.36 -17.93 -7.76
CA ALA A 244 -31.94 -17.75 -8.14
C ALA A 244 -31.68 -16.35 -8.72
N MET A 245 -32.56 -15.86 -9.60
CA MET A 245 -32.42 -14.50 -10.17
C MET A 245 -32.45 -13.42 -9.08
N ALA A 246 -33.40 -13.52 -8.14
CA ALA A 246 -33.54 -12.58 -7.04
C ALA A 246 -32.28 -12.56 -6.13
N ASP A 247 -31.66 -13.72 -5.91
CA ASP A 247 -30.42 -13.81 -5.13
C ASP A 247 -29.23 -13.22 -5.88
N TYR A 248 -29.08 -13.47 -7.19
CA TYR A 248 -28.03 -12.78 -7.98
C TYR A 248 -28.21 -11.26 -8.01
N ASP A 249 -29.45 -10.78 -8.17
CA ASP A 249 -29.74 -9.36 -8.12
C ASP A 249 -29.35 -8.80 -6.75
N ARG A 250 -29.68 -9.48 -5.66
CA ARG A 250 -29.30 -9.06 -4.31
C ARG A 250 -27.79 -9.08 -4.07
N ALA A 251 -27.10 -10.10 -4.57
CA ALA A 251 -25.63 -10.16 -4.48
C ALA A 251 -24.97 -8.96 -5.18
N LEU A 252 -25.45 -8.59 -6.36
CA LEU A 252 -24.93 -7.49 -7.15
C LEU A 252 -25.34 -6.10 -6.64
N ASP A 253 -26.46 -6.00 -5.90
CA ASP A 253 -26.78 -4.80 -5.13
C ASP A 253 -25.76 -4.56 -4.00
N LEU A 254 -25.25 -5.63 -3.38
CA LEU A 254 -24.27 -5.57 -2.30
C LEU A 254 -22.85 -5.35 -2.82
N ASP A 255 -22.50 -6.02 -3.90
CA ASP A 255 -21.22 -5.90 -4.59
C ASP A 255 -21.41 -5.80 -6.11
N PRO A 256 -21.56 -4.56 -6.63
CA PRO A 256 -21.79 -4.33 -8.06
C PRO A 256 -20.61 -4.77 -8.96
N ASN A 257 -19.46 -5.08 -8.39
CA ASN A 257 -18.29 -5.52 -9.14
C ASN A 257 -18.03 -7.02 -9.04
N ASN A 258 -18.96 -7.77 -8.48
CA ASN A 258 -18.81 -9.21 -8.31
C ASN A 258 -18.81 -9.94 -9.65
N PHE A 259 -17.65 -10.46 -10.03
CA PHE A 259 -17.44 -11.16 -11.29
C PHE A 259 -18.39 -12.39 -11.46
N LEU A 260 -18.41 -13.27 -10.45
CA LEU A 260 -19.22 -14.49 -10.50
C LEU A 260 -20.73 -14.21 -10.46
N GLY A 261 -21.13 -13.17 -9.73
CA GLY A 261 -22.50 -12.70 -9.71
C GLY A 261 -23.00 -12.31 -11.10
N HIS A 262 -22.24 -11.49 -11.84
CA HIS A 262 -22.57 -11.12 -13.22
C HIS A 262 -22.49 -12.32 -14.16
N TYR A 263 -21.43 -13.13 -14.07
CA TYR A 263 -21.26 -14.29 -14.93
C TYR A 263 -22.42 -15.28 -14.81
N ASN A 264 -22.77 -15.68 -13.59
CA ASN A 264 -23.84 -16.64 -13.32
C ASN A 264 -25.20 -16.06 -13.64
N ARG A 265 -25.47 -14.78 -13.35
CA ARG A 265 -26.73 -14.12 -13.73
C ARG A 265 -26.86 -14.03 -15.26
N GLY A 266 -25.80 -13.75 -15.97
CA GLY A 266 -25.76 -13.75 -17.44
C GLY A 266 -26.15 -15.12 -18.01
N LEU A 267 -25.61 -16.20 -17.46
CA LEU A 267 -26.00 -17.58 -17.85
C LEU A 267 -27.47 -17.86 -17.56
N LEU A 268 -27.97 -17.47 -16.38
CA LEU A 268 -29.37 -17.66 -16.03
C LEU A 268 -30.31 -16.85 -16.94
N ARG A 269 -29.94 -15.59 -17.28
CA ARG A 269 -30.69 -14.74 -18.22
C ARG A 269 -30.75 -15.34 -19.61
N ALA A 270 -29.64 -15.90 -20.09
CA ALA A 270 -29.58 -16.64 -21.35
C ALA A 270 -30.54 -17.81 -21.35
N GLN A 271 -30.61 -18.58 -20.26
CA GLN A 271 -31.48 -19.74 -20.15
C GLN A 271 -32.99 -19.37 -20.12
N VAL A 272 -33.33 -18.22 -19.55
CA VAL A 272 -34.74 -17.77 -19.49
C VAL A 272 -35.14 -16.90 -20.68
N GLY A 273 -34.23 -16.71 -21.67
CA GLY A 273 -34.50 -15.97 -22.91
C GLY A 273 -34.37 -14.44 -22.75
N ASP A 274 -33.71 -13.96 -21.70
CA ASP A 274 -33.43 -12.55 -21.49
C ASP A 274 -32.04 -12.18 -22.04
N ASP A 275 -31.90 -12.42 -23.35
CA ASP A 275 -30.60 -12.38 -24.05
C ASP A 275 -29.91 -11.03 -23.95
N ASN A 276 -30.67 -9.93 -24.10
CA ASN A 276 -30.10 -8.60 -24.09
C ASN A 276 -29.47 -8.24 -22.74
N ARG A 277 -30.15 -8.51 -21.61
CA ARG A 277 -29.58 -8.29 -20.28
C ARG A 277 -28.49 -9.32 -19.95
N GLY A 278 -28.54 -10.52 -20.52
CA GLY A 278 -27.47 -11.49 -20.47
C GLY A 278 -26.20 -10.98 -21.14
N ILE A 279 -26.31 -10.29 -22.31
CA ILE A 279 -25.19 -9.64 -22.99
C ILE A 279 -24.59 -8.54 -22.10
N GLU A 280 -25.42 -7.72 -21.44
CA GLU A 280 -24.94 -6.67 -20.52
C GLU A 280 -24.11 -7.24 -19.36
N ASP A 281 -24.54 -8.35 -18.78
CA ASP A 281 -23.79 -9.04 -17.72
C ASP A 281 -22.43 -9.56 -18.24
N PHE A 282 -22.39 -10.18 -19.42
CA PHE A 282 -21.11 -10.61 -20.02
C PHE A 282 -20.25 -9.43 -20.48
N ASP A 283 -20.83 -8.32 -20.91
CA ASP A 283 -20.08 -7.08 -21.20
C ASP A 283 -19.35 -6.58 -19.94
N PHE A 284 -20.01 -6.65 -18.79
CA PHE A 284 -19.40 -6.29 -17.52
C PHE A 284 -18.23 -7.23 -17.15
N VAL A 285 -18.47 -8.55 -17.26
CA VAL A 285 -17.42 -9.56 -17.05
C VAL A 285 -16.21 -9.28 -17.94
N LEU A 286 -16.41 -9.01 -19.23
CA LEU A 286 -15.35 -8.73 -20.21
C LEU A 286 -14.69 -7.36 -20.03
N LYS A 287 -15.32 -6.44 -19.33
CA LYS A 287 -14.69 -5.20 -18.90
C LYS A 287 -13.65 -5.45 -17.79
N LEU A 288 -13.92 -6.38 -16.90
CA LEU A 288 -13.01 -6.80 -15.84
C LEU A 288 -11.92 -7.73 -16.37
N GLU A 289 -12.31 -8.71 -17.18
CA GLU A 289 -11.43 -9.71 -17.80
C GLU A 289 -11.65 -9.76 -19.32
N PRO A 290 -10.98 -8.91 -20.12
CA PRO A 290 -11.19 -8.81 -21.57
C PRO A 290 -10.89 -10.09 -22.36
N ASP A 291 -10.07 -10.97 -21.80
CA ASP A 291 -9.65 -12.22 -22.42
C ASP A 291 -10.35 -13.44 -21.81
N ASN A 292 -11.46 -13.26 -21.09
CA ASN A 292 -12.25 -14.38 -20.55
C ASN A 292 -12.98 -15.10 -21.69
N LEU A 293 -12.43 -16.24 -22.10
CA LEU A 293 -12.89 -16.97 -23.29
C LEU A 293 -14.31 -17.52 -23.13
N MET A 294 -14.69 -17.90 -21.90
CA MET A 294 -16.04 -18.41 -21.65
C MET A 294 -17.10 -17.29 -21.71
N ALA A 295 -16.78 -16.13 -21.14
CA ALA A 295 -17.66 -14.96 -21.27
C ALA A 295 -17.77 -14.50 -22.73
N LEU A 296 -16.66 -14.48 -23.48
CA LEU A 296 -16.67 -14.20 -24.93
C LEU A 296 -17.56 -15.18 -25.69
N PHE A 297 -17.41 -16.48 -25.42
CA PHE A 297 -18.20 -17.50 -26.07
C PHE A 297 -19.71 -17.40 -25.76
N ASN A 298 -20.05 -17.26 -24.47
CA ASN A 298 -21.46 -17.13 -24.06
C ASN A 298 -22.08 -15.83 -24.60
N ARG A 299 -21.34 -14.70 -24.58
CA ARG A 299 -21.80 -13.47 -25.19
C ARG A 299 -21.98 -13.63 -26.71
N ALA A 300 -21.07 -14.32 -27.38
CA ALA A 300 -21.18 -14.59 -28.82
C ALA A 300 -22.45 -15.38 -29.18
N LEU A 301 -22.82 -16.39 -28.37
CA LEU A 301 -24.07 -17.14 -28.54
C LEU A 301 -25.28 -16.21 -28.44
N LEU A 302 -25.35 -15.35 -27.43
CA LEU A 302 -26.47 -14.42 -27.26
C LEU A 302 -26.49 -13.34 -28.37
N LEU A 303 -25.32 -12.85 -28.81
CA LEU A 303 -25.22 -11.93 -29.94
C LEU A 303 -25.68 -12.59 -31.26
N GLU A 304 -25.42 -13.89 -31.46
CA GLU A 304 -25.91 -14.64 -32.60
C GLU A 304 -27.46 -14.77 -32.55
N GLN A 305 -28.03 -15.08 -31.39
CA GLN A 305 -29.46 -15.20 -31.16
C GLN A 305 -30.17 -13.86 -31.37
N THR A 306 -29.65 -12.78 -30.86
CA THR A 306 -30.20 -11.42 -31.02
C THR A 306 -29.95 -10.81 -32.40
N GLY A 307 -29.21 -11.50 -33.30
CA GLY A 307 -28.96 -11.07 -34.66
C GLY A 307 -27.77 -10.13 -34.85
N ASN A 308 -27.01 -9.84 -33.78
CA ASN A 308 -25.79 -9.03 -33.90
C ASN A 308 -24.58 -9.88 -34.39
N LEU A 309 -24.75 -10.43 -35.60
CA LEU A 309 -23.85 -11.44 -36.18
C LEU A 309 -22.40 -10.99 -36.32
N ARG A 310 -22.17 -9.69 -36.59
CA ARG A 310 -20.80 -9.16 -36.72
C ARG A 310 -20.07 -9.14 -35.37
N ALA A 311 -20.76 -8.80 -34.30
CA ALA A 311 -20.19 -8.86 -32.95
C ALA A 311 -19.94 -10.30 -32.51
N ALA A 312 -20.91 -11.21 -32.75
CA ALA A 312 -20.74 -12.63 -32.48
C ALA A 312 -19.50 -13.22 -33.18
N ILE A 313 -19.30 -12.92 -34.48
CA ILE A 313 -18.11 -13.35 -35.24
C ILE A 313 -16.80 -12.84 -34.60
N ARG A 314 -16.77 -11.60 -34.11
CA ARG A 314 -15.57 -11.07 -33.42
C ARG A 314 -15.24 -11.87 -32.14
N ASP A 315 -16.24 -12.13 -31.34
CA ASP A 315 -16.06 -12.86 -30.10
C ASP A 315 -15.69 -14.33 -30.34
N TYR A 316 -16.41 -15.03 -31.25
CA TYR A 316 -16.02 -16.38 -31.67
C TYR A 316 -14.60 -16.43 -32.23
N SER A 317 -14.18 -15.40 -32.99
CA SER A 317 -12.84 -15.36 -33.59
C SER A 317 -11.75 -15.29 -32.52
N LYS A 318 -11.93 -14.49 -31.46
CA LYS A 318 -11.00 -14.45 -30.33
C LYS A 318 -10.88 -15.81 -29.65
N VAL A 319 -12.03 -16.49 -29.41
CA VAL A 319 -12.02 -17.81 -28.77
C VAL A 319 -11.33 -18.84 -29.68
N ILE A 320 -11.55 -18.81 -31.02
CA ILE A 320 -10.94 -19.72 -31.97
C ILE A 320 -9.46 -19.43 -32.16
N GLU A 321 -9.01 -18.18 -31.99
CA GLU A 321 -7.61 -17.80 -32.06
C GLU A 321 -6.82 -18.49 -30.94
N GLU A 322 -7.36 -18.51 -29.71
CA GLU A 322 -6.76 -19.21 -28.59
C GLU A 322 -6.94 -20.73 -28.64
N TYR A 323 -8.12 -21.19 -29.12
CA TYR A 323 -8.46 -22.61 -29.27
C TYR A 323 -8.82 -22.93 -30.75
N PRO A 324 -7.83 -23.12 -31.63
CA PRO A 324 -8.06 -23.31 -33.07
C PRO A 324 -8.96 -24.50 -33.44
N ASN A 325 -9.08 -25.48 -32.56
CA ASN A 325 -9.87 -26.70 -32.76
C ASN A 325 -11.16 -26.70 -31.91
N PHE A 326 -11.64 -25.54 -31.50
CA PHE A 326 -12.91 -25.39 -30.81
C PHE A 326 -14.06 -25.53 -31.83
N TRP A 327 -14.47 -26.79 -32.11
CA TRP A 327 -15.42 -27.12 -33.18
C TRP A 327 -16.74 -26.41 -33.04
N PHE A 328 -17.24 -26.29 -31.82
CA PHE A 328 -18.50 -25.63 -31.51
C PHE A 328 -18.45 -24.13 -31.88
N GLY A 329 -17.40 -23.46 -31.53
CA GLY A 329 -17.17 -22.06 -31.91
C GLY A 329 -17.05 -21.89 -33.42
N LEU A 330 -16.32 -22.79 -34.12
CA LEU A 330 -16.22 -22.77 -35.58
C LEU A 330 -17.58 -22.98 -36.27
N GLN A 331 -18.42 -23.89 -35.73
CA GLN A 331 -19.75 -24.16 -36.28
C GLN A 331 -20.69 -22.94 -36.15
N HIS A 332 -20.69 -22.30 -34.98
CA HIS A 332 -21.48 -21.09 -34.74
C HIS A 332 -21.00 -19.91 -35.58
N ARG A 333 -19.67 -19.75 -35.69
CA ARG A 333 -19.09 -18.70 -36.55
C ARG A 333 -19.42 -18.90 -38.00
N ALA A 334 -19.37 -20.14 -38.52
CA ALA A 334 -19.80 -20.50 -39.87
C ALA A 334 -21.26 -20.17 -40.10
N SER A 335 -22.15 -20.49 -39.13
CA SER A 335 -23.57 -20.12 -39.16
C SER A 335 -23.74 -18.59 -39.29
N CYS A 336 -23.04 -17.82 -38.48
CA CYS A 336 -23.06 -16.36 -38.56
C CYS A 336 -22.59 -15.85 -39.95
N TYR A 337 -21.53 -16.43 -40.51
CA TYR A 337 -21.03 -16.07 -41.84
C TYR A 337 -22.07 -16.40 -42.94
N ARG A 338 -22.74 -17.55 -42.87
CA ARG A 338 -23.78 -17.89 -43.85
C ARG A 338 -24.96 -16.92 -43.77
N ARG A 339 -25.42 -16.58 -42.56
CA ARG A 339 -26.51 -15.59 -42.38
C ARG A 339 -26.16 -14.20 -42.90
N LEU A 340 -24.85 -13.84 -42.94
CA LEU A 340 -24.36 -12.59 -43.52
C LEU A 340 -24.05 -12.69 -45.01
N GLY A 341 -24.24 -13.85 -45.68
CA GLY A 341 -23.90 -14.07 -47.08
C GLY A 341 -22.40 -14.30 -47.37
N ASN A 342 -21.57 -14.42 -46.34
CA ASN A 342 -20.14 -14.66 -46.47
C ASN A 342 -19.82 -16.16 -46.61
N THR A 343 -20.31 -16.79 -47.67
CA THR A 343 -20.24 -18.25 -47.89
C THR A 343 -18.82 -18.78 -47.86
N ARG A 344 -17.85 -18.07 -48.48
CA ARG A 344 -16.43 -18.49 -48.48
C ARG A 344 -15.83 -18.65 -47.07
N GLN A 345 -16.14 -17.75 -46.16
CA GLN A 345 -15.63 -17.84 -44.78
C GLN A 345 -16.32 -18.98 -44.02
N ALA A 346 -17.62 -19.18 -44.22
CA ALA A 346 -18.33 -20.28 -43.65
C ALA A 346 -17.76 -21.63 -44.09
N GLU A 347 -17.53 -21.82 -45.40
CA GLU A 347 -16.96 -23.05 -45.96
C GLU A 347 -15.53 -23.33 -45.40
N LEU A 348 -14.72 -22.31 -45.15
CA LEU A 348 -13.41 -22.51 -44.51
C LEU A 348 -13.53 -23.09 -43.09
N ASP A 349 -14.44 -22.56 -42.30
CA ASP A 349 -14.66 -23.09 -40.95
C ASP A 349 -15.24 -24.51 -40.96
N GLU A 350 -16.22 -24.76 -41.83
CA GLU A 350 -16.84 -26.08 -42.03
C GLU A 350 -15.82 -27.10 -42.54
N PHE A 351 -14.93 -26.70 -43.47
CA PHE A 351 -13.87 -27.58 -43.96
C PHE A 351 -12.88 -27.94 -42.87
N ARG A 352 -12.55 -27.00 -41.95
CA ARG A 352 -11.72 -27.33 -40.77
C ARG A 352 -12.37 -28.39 -39.87
N ILE A 353 -13.68 -28.29 -39.64
CA ILE A 353 -14.42 -29.25 -38.87
C ILE A 353 -14.44 -30.64 -39.57
N LEU A 354 -14.74 -30.64 -40.87
CA LEU A 354 -14.76 -31.88 -41.68
C LEU A 354 -13.40 -32.58 -41.68
N LYS A 355 -12.32 -31.81 -41.89
CA LYS A 355 -10.95 -32.32 -41.91
C LYS A 355 -10.58 -32.97 -40.56
N ALA A 356 -11.02 -32.37 -39.46
CA ALA A 356 -10.79 -32.93 -38.12
C ALA A 356 -11.59 -34.22 -37.85
N GLN A 357 -12.79 -34.35 -38.45
CA GLN A 357 -13.57 -35.57 -38.34
C GLN A 357 -12.95 -36.71 -39.16
N MET A 358 -12.30 -36.41 -40.29
CA MET A 358 -11.65 -37.41 -41.16
C MET A 358 -10.26 -37.82 -40.69
N ASP A 359 -9.52 -36.95 -40.02
CA ASP A 359 -8.14 -37.22 -39.56
C ASP A 359 -8.04 -37.09 -38.02
N LYS A 360 -8.00 -38.24 -37.34
CA LYS A 360 -7.85 -38.30 -35.85
C LYS A 360 -6.63 -37.54 -35.31
N ARG A 361 -5.63 -37.26 -36.14
CA ARG A 361 -4.43 -36.50 -35.74
C ARG A 361 -4.73 -34.99 -35.64
N TYR A 362 -5.71 -34.48 -36.37
CA TYR A 362 -6.14 -33.08 -36.29
C TYR A 362 -7.13 -32.80 -35.14
N GLY A 363 -7.73 -33.85 -34.55
CA GLY A 363 -8.72 -33.71 -33.49
C GLY A 363 -8.16 -33.44 -32.09
N HIS A 364 -6.84 -33.48 -31.89
CA HIS A 364 -6.25 -33.15 -30.63
C HIS A 364 -6.06 -31.64 -30.46
N GLN A 365 -6.71 -31.07 -29.47
CA GLN A 365 -6.39 -29.70 -29.06
C GLN A 365 -4.96 -29.65 -28.52
N PRO A 366 -4.12 -28.67 -28.93
CA PRO A 366 -2.84 -28.48 -28.31
C PRO A 366 -3.09 -28.12 -26.81
N ARG A 367 -2.49 -28.87 -25.89
CA ARG A 367 -2.52 -28.53 -24.46
C ARG A 367 -1.85 -27.18 -24.28
N LEU A 368 -2.55 -26.24 -23.66
CA LEU A 368 -1.99 -24.96 -23.25
C LEU A 368 -0.80 -25.18 -22.32
N SER A 369 0.24 -24.39 -22.51
CA SER A 369 1.39 -24.42 -21.59
C SER A 369 0.94 -23.96 -20.17
N LYS A 370 1.58 -24.50 -19.13
CA LYS A 370 1.32 -24.08 -17.72
C LYS A 370 1.40 -22.55 -17.49
N LYS A 371 2.04 -21.82 -18.39
CA LYS A 371 2.17 -20.36 -18.34
C LYS A 371 0.92 -19.65 -18.88
N GLN A 372 0.21 -20.29 -19.80
CA GLN A 372 -1.05 -19.80 -20.36
C GLN A 372 -2.26 -20.13 -19.46
N MET A 373 -2.15 -21.19 -18.61
CA MET A 373 -3.18 -21.60 -17.65
C MET A 373 -3.20 -20.79 -16.33
N ARG A 374 -2.45 -19.68 -16.22
CA ARG A 374 -2.39 -18.87 -14.99
C ARG A 374 -3.42 -17.77 -14.86
N LYS A 375 -4.23 -17.55 -15.88
CA LYS A 375 -5.35 -16.62 -15.81
C LYS A 375 -6.57 -17.34 -15.26
N ARG A 376 -7.39 -16.64 -14.47
CA ARG A 376 -8.62 -17.19 -13.86
C ARG A 376 -9.59 -17.78 -14.90
N SER A 377 -9.54 -17.29 -16.15
CA SER A 377 -10.23 -17.77 -17.32
C SER A 377 -9.65 -19.06 -17.94
N ASP A 378 -8.43 -19.46 -17.55
CA ASP A 378 -7.71 -20.61 -18.11
C ASP A 378 -7.83 -21.86 -17.24
N GLU A 379 -8.52 -21.78 -16.10
CA GLU A 379 -8.82 -22.94 -15.28
C GLU A 379 -9.85 -23.82 -16.01
N ASP A 380 -9.35 -24.95 -16.48
CA ASP A 380 -10.06 -26.13 -16.98
C ASP A 380 -11.42 -25.86 -17.68
N MET A 381 -11.44 -25.85 -19.02
CA MET A 381 -12.67 -25.65 -19.80
C MET A 381 -13.80 -26.65 -19.40
N GLU A 382 -13.47 -27.81 -18.82
CA GLU A 382 -14.43 -28.73 -18.27
C GLU A 382 -15.13 -28.22 -17.00
N LYS A 383 -14.50 -27.37 -16.19
CA LYS A 383 -15.15 -26.68 -15.06
C LYS A 383 -16.25 -25.72 -15.53
N TYR A 384 -16.09 -25.10 -16.68
CA TYR A 384 -17.07 -24.18 -17.27
C TYR A 384 -18.18 -24.86 -18.09
N ASN A 385 -18.08 -26.15 -18.31
CA ASN A 385 -19.24 -26.96 -18.77
C ASN A 385 -20.31 -27.09 -17.69
N GLN A 386 -20.03 -26.77 -16.43
CA GLN A 386 -21.05 -26.53 -15.41
C GLN A 386 -21.61 -25.12 -15.66
N LEU A 387 -22.91 -25.04 -15.91
CA LEU A 387 -23.61 -23.80 -16.24
C LEU A 387 -23.49 -22.72 -15.17
N ILE A 388 -23.17 -23.06 -13.92
CA ILE A 388 -23.06 -22.14 -12.80
C ILE A 388 -21.89 -22.59 -11.90
N VAL A 389 -20.98 -21.66 -11.61
CA VAL A 389 -19.76 -21.89 -10.79
C VAL A 389 -20.02 -21.36 -9.37
N ALA A 390 -19.71 -22.16 -8.35
CA ALA A 390 -19.73 -21.72 -6.97
C ALA A 390 -18.60 -20.71 -6.71
N ASP A 391 -18.88 -19.69 -5.91
CA ASP A 391 -17.85 -18.76 -5.46
C ASP A 391 -17.07 -19.39 -4.31
N GLU A 392 -15.82 -19.77 -4.58
CA GLU A 392 -14.88 -20.22 -3.56
C GLU A 392 -14.23 -18.96 -2.95
N GLN A 393 -14.74 -18.52 -1.81
CA GLN A 393 -14.12 -17.42 -1.07
C GLN A 393 -12.77 -17.89 -0.51
N GLU A 394 -11.72 -17.09 -0.69
CA GLU A 394 -10.54 -17.22 0.15
C GLU A 394 -10.96 -16.96 1.59
N VAL A 395 -10.73 -17.94 2.47
CA VAL A 395 -11.03 -17.79 3.89
C VAL A 395 -10.10 -16.72 4.47
N GLU A 396 -10.64 -15.53 4.73
CA GLU A 396 -9.93 -14.52 5.50
C GLU A 396 -9.90 -14.95 6.97
N HIS A 397 -8.73 -15.32 7.47
CA HIS A 397 -8.56 -15.67 8.87
C HIS A 397 -8.69 -14.44 9.77
N GLU A 398 -9.69 -14.45 10.63
CA GLU A 398 -9.85 -13.42 11.65
C GLU A 398 -8.95 -13.72 12.85
N TYR A 399 -7.78 -13.06 12.86
CA TYR A 399 -6.91 -13.09 14.05
C TYR A 399 -7.52 -12.25 15.16
N LYS A 400 -7.70 -12.84 16.33
CA LYS A 400 -8.24 -12.12 17.49
C LYS A 400 -7.19 -11.17 18.03
N SER A 401 -7.54 -9.89 18.08
CA SER A 401 -6.69 -8.83 18.62
C SER A 401 -7.54 -7.67 19.10
N ASP A 402 -7.10 -7.02 20.19
CA ASP A 402 -7.62 -5.72 20.60
C ASP A 402 -7.10 -4.57 19.73
N TYR A 403 -6.13 -4.86 18.85
CA TYR A 403 -5.53 -3.91 17.92
C TYR A 403 -6.29 -3.94 16.59
N ARG A 404 -7.04 -2.88 16.31
CA ARG A 404 -7.75 -2.68 15.04
C ARG A 404 -7.09 -1.56 14.27
N GLY A 405 -6.40 -1.89 13.17
CA GLY A 405 -5.81 -0.89 12.29
C GLY A 405 -6.90 -0.08 11.57
N ARG A 406 -6.93 1.23 11.79
CA ARG A 406 -7.67 2.19 10.96
C ARG A 406 -6.67 3.09 10.28
N VAL A 407 -6.44 2.88 9.00
CA VAL A 407 -5.57 3.74 8.24
C VAL A 407 -6.34 4.95 7.75
N GLN A 408 -5.79 6.15 8.01
CA GLN A 408 -6.30 7.36 7.40
C GLN A 408 -6.15 7.27 5.88
N ASN A 409 -7.28 7.20 5.16
CA ASN A 409 -7.32 7.06 3.70
C ASN A 409 -6.90 8.38 3.03
N ARG A 410 -5.60 8.59 2.82
CA ARG A 410 -5.10 9.61 1.89
C ARG A 410 -4.59 8.92 0.62
N LYS A 411 -4.91 9.48 -0.56
CA LYS A 411 -4.33 9.00 -1.82
C LYS A 411 -2.81 9.12 -1.73
N ALA A 412 -2.11 8.00 -1.89
CA ALA A 412 -0.65 7.99 -1.92
C ALA A 412 -0.18 8.52 -3.28
N GLU A 413 0.37 9.74 -3.32
CA GLU A 413 1.10 10.24 -4.48
C GLU A 413 2.56 9.80 -4.38
N LEU A 414 3.02 9.05 -5.40
CA LEU A 414 4.41 8.57 -5.48
C LEU A 414 5.29 9.62 -6.16
N SER A 415 5.39 10.80 -5.54
CA SER A 415 6.25 11.89 -6.01
C SER A 415 7.44 12.09 -5.08
N PHE A 416 8.60 12.37 -5.65
CA PHE A 416 9.77 12.76 -4.86
C PHE A 416 9.51 14.08 -4.15
N LEU A 417 10.00 14.16 -2.91
CA LEU A 417 10.04 15.42 -2.19
C LEU A 417 11.05 16.37 -2.86
N PRO A 418 10.77 17.67 -2.84
CA PRO A 418 11.58 18.65 -3.53
C PRO A 418 12.97 18.85 -2.90
N MET A 419 13.84 19.52 -3.62
CA MET A 419 15.15 19.92 -3.13
C MET A 419 15.03 20.95 -1.99
N PHE A 420 15.94 20.87 -1.02
CA PHE A 420 16.12 21.91 -0.03
C PHE A 420 16.72 23.17 -0.66
N SER A 421 16.15 24.31 -0.32
CA SER A 421 16.58 25.64 -0.73
C SER A 421 16.83 26.53 0.46
N LEU A 422 17.51 27.65 0.25
CA LEU A 422 17.68 28.70 1.25
C LEU A 422 16.52 29.70 1.12
N SER A 423 15.93 30.07 2.26
CA SER A 423 14.71 30.90 2.33
C SER A 423 14.75 31.84 3.53
N PHE A 424 14.05 32.96 3.45
CA PHE A 424 13.80 33.83 4.60
C PHE A 424 12.66 33.36 5.50
N ARG A 425 11.91 32.35 5.04
CA ARG A 425 10.80 31.77 5.79
C ARG A 425 11.33 30.65 6.68
N ARG A 426 11.07 30.78 7.97
CA ARG A 426 11.35 29.72 8.92
C ARG A 426 10.45 28.54 8.58
N PRO A 427 11.00 27.32 8.45
CA PRO A 427 10.16 26.13 8.27
C PRO A 427 9.27 25.94 9.49
N GLU A 428 7.97 25.77 9.24
CA GLU A 428 6.98 25.43 10.25
C GLU A 428 6.62 23.96 10.11
N SER A 429 6.62 23.23 11.19
CA SER A 429 6.18 21.85 11.23
C SER A 429 5.51 21.59 12.57
N ASP A 430 4.27 21.12 12.52
CA ASP A 430 3.54 20.69 13.72
C ASP A 430 4.14 19.41 14.33
N VAL A 431 5.00 18.73 13.59
CA VAL A 431 5.50 17.39 13.89
C VAL A 431 6.99 17.37 14.17
N LYS A 432 7.79 18.16 13.44
CA LYS A 432 9.23 18.28 13.65
C LYS A 432 9.52 19.38 14.67
N SER A 433 10.12 19.01 15.79
CA SER A 433 10.56 19.97 16.81
C SER A 433 11.89 20.66 16.46
N GLU A 434 12.63 20.15 15.49
CA GLU A 434 13.94 20.63 15.12
C GLU A 434 13.96 21.38 13.80
N ILE A 435 14.60 22.55 13.81
CA ILE A 435 14.83 23.35 12.60
C ILE A 435 16.06 22.79 11.91
N PRO A 436 16.03 22.60 10.57
CA PRO A 436 17.20 22.17 9.82
C PRO A 436 18.41 23.04 10.13
N TYR A 437 19.52 22.42 10.51
CA TYR A 437 20.76 23.09 10.88
C TYR A 437 21.87 22.76 9.89
N GLU A 438 22.66 23.78 9.54
CA GLU A 438 23.90 23.62 8.77
C GLU A 438 24.91 24.73 9.12
N GLU A 439 26.14 24.34 9.35
CA GLU A 439 27.20 25.21 9.86
C GLU A 439 27.47 26.44 8.99
N SER A 440 27.46 26.29 7.67
CA SER A 440 27.73 27.41 6.74
C SER A 440 26.59 28.42 6.73
N VAL A 441 25.33 27.97 6.91
CA VAL A 441 24.13 28.82 6.99
C VAL A 441 24.18 29.62 8.29
N GLU A 442 24.49 28.99 9.41
CA GLU A 442 24.64 29.66 10.68
C GLU A 442 25.79 30.66 10.68
N ALA A 443 26.93 30.28 10.11
CA ALA A 443 28.07 31.19 9.93
C ALA A 443 27.71 32.41 9.06
N PHE A 444 26.89 32.24 8.03
CA PHE A 444 26.38 33.34 7.23
C PHE A 444 25.43 34.23 8.06
N ASN A 445 24.47 33.64 8.80
CA ASN A 445 23.54 34.37 9.64
C ASN A 445 24.25 35.22 10.70
N HIS A 446 25.28 34.69 11.36
CA HIS A 446 26.06 35.42 12.34
C HIS A 446 26.82 36.61 11.76
N ARG A 447 27.30 36.49 10.50
CA ARG A 447 28.03 37.60 9.83
C ARG A 447 27.07 38.65 9.26
N SER A 448 25.94 38.22 8.72
CA SER A 448 25.03 39.09 7.96
C SER A 448 24.22 40.04 8.84
N LYS A 449 23.95 39.72 10.10
CA LYS A 449 23.17 40.50 11.11
C LYS A 449 21.85 41.13 10.62
N SER A 450 21.48 41.00 9.35
CA SER A 450 20.35 41.72 8.74
C SER A 450 19.07 40.90 8.73
N ARG A 451 19.07 39.74 8.12
CA ARG A 451 17.92 38.84 8.01
C ARG A 451 18.39 37.40 8.01
N PRO A 452 17.88 36.57 8.92
CA PRO A 452 18.29 35.17 8.97
C PRO A 452 17.78 34.40 7.74
N VAL A 453 18.61 33.46 7.28
CA VAL A 453 18.34 32.52 6.20
C VAL A 453 18.13 31.14 6.82
N TYR A 454 17.13 30.44 6.33
CA TYR A 454 16.74 29.10 6.79
C TYR A 454 16.81 28.09 5.65
N ILE A 455 17.03 26.84 6.01
CA ILE A 455 16.94 25.71 5.07
C ILE A 455 15.49 25.25 5.02
N SER A 456 14.91 25.15 3.83
CA SER A 456 13.52 24.77 3.64
C SER A 456 13.31 23.97 2.34
N CYS A 457 12.48 22.95 2.38
CA CYS A 457 11.93 22.26 1.21
C CYS A 457 10.48 22.71 0.90
N ASP A 458 9.95 23.72 1.62
CA ASP A 458 8.62 24.27 1.39
C ASP A 458 8.57 25.04 0.07
N GLN A 459 7.67 24.62 -0.82
CA GLN A 459 7.43 25.25 -2.14
C GLN A 459 6.11 26.04 -2.18
N SER A 460 5.49 26.29 -1.02
CA SER A 460 4.24 27.06 -0.97
C SER A 460 4.44 28.47 -1.52
N LYS A 461 3.47 28.93 -2.32
CA LYS A 461 3.49 30.29 -2.86
C LYS A 461 3.38 31.33 -1.74
N LEU A 462 4.13 32.43 -1.88
CA LEU A 462 4.03 33.55 -0.95
C LEU A 462 2.62 34.15 -1.01
N GLY A 463 2.05 34.45 0.15
CA GLY A 463 0.85 35.25 0.25
C GLY A 463 1.10 36.71 -0.20
N GLU A 464 0.08 37.42 -0.60
CA GLU A 464 0.16 38.77 -1.19
C GLU A 464 0.95 39.76 -0.31
N SER A 465 0.76 39.73 1.00
CA SER A 465 1.47 40.58 1.95
C SER A 465 2.97 40.31 1.98
N LEU A 466 3.36 39.05 2.04
CA LEU A 466 4.79 38.64 2.02
C LEU A 466 5.44 38.92 0.66
N MET A 467 4.68 38.79 -0.42
CA MET A 467 5.17 39.14 -1.77
C MET A 467 5.51 40.62 -1.87
N LYS A 468 4.62 41.52 -1.39
CA LYS A 468 4.91 42.97 -1.33
C LYS A 468 6.14 43.31 -0.49
N GLN A 469 6.30 42.68 0.69
CA GLN A 469 7.47 42.85 1.53
C GLN A 469 8.74 42.38 0.83
N THR A 470 8.67 41.31 0.06
CA THR A 470 9.82 40.77 -0.68
C THR A 470 10.24 41.70 -1.81
N PHE A 471 9.29 42.32 -2.54
CA PHE A 471 9.61 43.35 -3.54
C PHE A 471 10.31 44.56 -2.89
N THR A 472 9.77 45.08 -1.79
CA THR A 472 10.41 46.19 -1.05
C THR A 472 11.82 45.82 -0.60
N LEU A 473 12.06 44.56 -0.18
CA LEU A 473 13.38 44.06 0.17
C LEU A 473 14.31 44.06 -1.03
N ILE A 474 13.87 43.61 -2.20
CA ILE A 474 14.63 43.57 -3.45
C ILE A 474 15.09 45.00 -3.82
N ASP A 475 14.15 45.97 -3.77
CA ASP A 475 14.45 47.38 -4.08
C ASP A 475 15.48 47.96 -3.10
N SER A 476 15.33 47.68 -1.80
CA SER A 476 16.27 48.10 -0.78
C SER A 476 17.66 47.50 -0.98
N LEU A 477 17.76 46.21 -1.28
CA LEU A 477 19.02 45.52 -1.54
C LEU A 477 19.68 46.02 -2.83
N SER A 478 18.89 46.31 -3.87
CA SER A 478 19.38 46.87 -5.13
C SER A 478 20.03 48.25 -4.92
N THR A 479 19.35 49.13 -4.19
CA THR A 479 19.90 50.44 -3.82
C THR A 479 21.20 50.31 -3.00
N ALA A 480 21.22 49.32 -2.08
CA ALA A 480 22.42 49.07 -1.26
C ALA A 480 23.59 48.51 -2.08
N ILE A 481 23.31 47.68 -3.08
CA ILE A 481 24.32 47.15 -4.01
C ILE A 481 24.92 48.27 -4.84
N ASP A 482 24.07 49.13 -5.42
CA ASP A 482 24.49 50.28 -6.25
C ASP A 482 25.33 51.29 -5.46
N ALA A 483 25.02 51.50 -4.18
CA ALA A 483 25.76 52.36 -3.29
C ALA A 483 27.10 51.78 -2.78
N SER A 484 27.28 50.47 -2.95
CA SER A 484 28.46 49.76 -2.41
C SER A 484 29.71 50.01 -3.23
N LYS A 485 30.78 50.44 -2.56
CA LYS A 485 32.09 50.73 -3.19
C LYS A 485 33.10 49.57 -3.10
N SER A 486 32.74 48.48 -2.44
CA SER A 486 33.64 47.36 -2.16
C SER A 486 33.00 46.02 -2.52
N THR A 487 33.73 45.17 -3.20
CA THR A 487 33.32 43.80 -3.54
C THR A 487 33.00 42.95 -2.29
N VAL A 488 33.69 43.21 -1.18
CA VAL A 488 33.42 42.49 0.10
C VAL A 488 32.06 42.85 0.68
N SER A 489 31.62 44.09 0.58
CA SER A 489 30.32 44.55 1.08
C SER A 489 29.16 44.17 0.16
N VAL A 490 29.41 43.99 -1.13
CA VAL A 490 28.40 43.59 -2.13
C VAL A 490 28.00 42.12 -2.02
N LYS A 491 28.95 41.24 -1.69
CA LYS A 491 28.67 39.76 -1.63
C LYS A 491 27.47 39.40 -0.82
N PRO A 492 27.32 39.76 0.49
CA PRO A 492 26.14 39.36 1.27
C PRO A 492 24.84 39.96 0.72
N LEU A 493 24.89 41.15 0.10
CA LEU A 493 23.72 41.80 -0.49
C LEU A 493 23.23 41.06 -1.74
N LEU A 494 24.11 40.66 -2.64
CA LEU A 494 23.79 39.83 -3.81
C LEU A 494 23.18 38.51 -3.38
N PHE A 495 23.74 37.84 -2.37
CA PHE A 495 23.23 36.58 -1.88
C PHE A 495 21.80 36.70 -1.31
N LEU A 496 21.55 37.72 -0.49
CA LEU A 496 20.24 38.00 0.07
C LEU A 496 19.23 38.38 -1.03
N ARG A 497 19.64 39.16 -2.04
CA ARG A 497 18.77 39.53 -3.16
C ARG A 497 18.43 38.32 -4.03
N ALA A 498 19.38 37.43 -4.25
CA ALA A 498 19.13 36.16 -4.97
C ALA A 498 18.12 35.27 -4.23
N ILE A 499 18.19 35.17 -2.88
CA ILE A 499 17.20 34.46 -2.10
C ILE A 499 15.81 35.14 -2.21
N ALA A 500 15.78 36.48 -2.19
CA ALA A 500 14.53 37.23 -2.37
C ALA A 500 13.91 37.00 -3.76
N TYR A 501 14.71 37.06 -4.83
CA TYR A 501 14.28 36.71 -6.19
C TYR A 501 13.78 35.27 -6.29
N SER A 502 14.50 34.30 -5.71
CA SER A 502 14.10 32.90 -5.67
C SER A 502 12.73 32.73 -4.97
N SER A 503 12.48 33.49 -3.90
CA SER A 503 11.23 33.41 -3.13
C SER A 503 9.99 33.87 -3.94
N ILE A 504 10.17 34.80 -4.91
CA ILE A 504 9.12 35.25 -5.83
C ILE A 504 9.16 34.53 -7.17
N GLN A 505 9.94 33.45 -7.27
CA GLN A 505 10.10 32.63 -8.48
C GLN A 505 10.74 33.36 -9.68
N ASN A 506 11.46 34.45 -9.44
CA ASN A 506 12.29 35.12 -10.43
C ASN A 506 13.68 34.48 -10.47
N PHE A 507 13.74 33.29 -11.06
CA PHE A 507 14.95 32.46 -11.02
C PHE A 507 16.07 33.01 -11.89
N ASP A 508 15.77 33.71 -13.00
CA ASP A 508 16.77 34.31 -13.88
C ASP A 508 17.63 35.30 -13.11
N ASN A 509 16.99 36.31 -12.48
CA ASN A 509 17.70 37.31 -11.69
C ASN A 509 18.42 36.72 -10.48
N ALA A 510 17.86 35.67 -9.86
CA ALA A 510 18.53 34.95 -8.78
C ALA A 510 19.82 34.25 -9.26
N ILE A 511 19.79 33.61 -10.43
CA ILE A 511 20.95 32.95 -11.06
C ILE A 511 22.03 33.95 -11.41
N ASP A 512 21.62 35.11 -11.97
CA ASP A 512 22.56 36.18 -12.35
C ASP A 512 23.29 36.75 -11.12
N ASP A 513 22.55 37.08 -10.04
CA ASP A 513 23.16 37.58 -8.78
C ASP A 513 24.13 36.55 -8.18
N LEU A 514 23.77 35.26 -8.18
CA LEU A 514 24.63 34.19 -7.70
C LEU A 514 25.83 33.95 -8.62
N GLY A 515 25.65 34.15 -9.93
CA GLY A 515 26.74 34.13 -10.91
C GLY A 515 27.78 35.20 -10.61
N ILE A 516 27.35 36.46 -10.38
CA ILE A 516 28.23 37.57 -9.99
C ILE A 516 28.89 37.28 -8.63
N TYR A 517 28.12 36.76 -7.67
CA TYR A 517 28.67 36.35 -6.37
C TYR A 517 29.82 35.36 -6.52
N LEU A 518 29.64 34.31 -7.34
CA LEU A 518 30.66 33.26 -7.54
C LEU A 518 31.87 33.71 -8.34
N GLN A 519 31.77 34.78 -9.15
CA GLN A 519 32.93 35.43 -9.75
C GLN A 519 33.79 36.13 -8.68
N ILE A 520 33.19 36.65 -7.62
CA ILE A 520 33.90 37.26 -6.49
C ILE A 520 34.43 36.21 -5.51
N ASP A 521 33.65 35.16 -5.26
CA ASP A 521 33.96 34.10 -4.29
C ASP A 521 33.56 32.73 -4.81
N SER A 522 34.45 32.09 -5.54
CA SER A 522 34.23 30.75 -6.14
C SER A 522 34.28 29.60 -5.12
N THR A 523 34.42 29.88 -3.81
CA THR A 523 34.49 28.86 -2.75
C THR A 523 33.19 28.74 -1.96
N SER A 524 32.19 29.57 -2.25
CA SER A 524 30.94 29.61 -1.49
C SER A 524 30.02 28.42 -1.82
N SER A 525 29.97 27.44 -0.94
CA SER A 525 29.04 26.31 -1.02
C SER A 525 27.57 26.76 -1.07
N LEU A 526 27.19 27.80 -0.31
CA LEU A 526 25.82 28.31 -0.26
C LEU A 526 25.40 28.96 -1.58
N ALA A 527 26.30 29.68 -2.27
CA ALA A 527 26.01 30.31 -3.55
C ALA A 527 25.80 29.25 -4.65
N TYR A 528 26.67 28.25 -4.72
CA TYR A 528 26.49 27.11 -5.61
C TYR A 528 25.19 26.36 -5.30
N TRP A 529 24.89 26.08 -4.03
CA TRP A 529 23.66 25.42 -3.61
C TRP A 529 22.42 26.15 -4.11
N GLN A 530 22.30 27.44 -3.77
CA GLN A 530 21.12 28.21 -4.14
C GLN A 530 20.98 28.37 -5.65
N ARG A 531 22.11 28.56 -6.38
CA ARG A 531 22.10 28.65 -7.84
C ARG A 531 21.62 27.34 -8.48
N ALA A 532 22.12 26.21 -8.01
CA ALA A 532 21.67 24.90 -8.47
C ALA A 532 20.15 24.69 -8.29
N VAL A 533 19.61 25.09 -7.14
CA VAL A 533 18.15 24.96 -6.90
C VAL A 533 17.35 25.89 -7.81
N CYS A 534 17.80 27.13 -8.00
CA CYS A 534 17.14 28.07 -8.92
C CYS A 534 17.16 27.53 -10.38
N GLN A 535 18.30 27.03 -10.84
CA GLN A 535 18.44 26.39 -12.16
C GLN A 535 17.54 25.16 -12.30
N ALA A 536 17.47 24.30 -11.27
CA ALA A 536 16.61 23.12 -11.29
C ALA A 536 15.13 23.49 -11.45
N LYS A 537 14.66 24.49 -10.69
CA LYS A 537 13.27 24.98 -10.78
C LYS A 537 12.95 25.64 -12.12
N MET A 538 13.88 26.39 -12.68
CA MET A 538 13.74 26.95 -14.02
C MET A 538 13.68 25.84 -15.08
N ASN A 539 14.49 24.80 -14.93
CA ASN A 539 14.47 23.64 -15.80
C ASN A 539 13.15 22.86 -15.73
N GLU A 540 12.55 22.72 -14.54
CA GLU A 540 11.20 22.11 -14.37
C GLU A 540 10.16 22.91 -15.17
N PHE A 541 10.20 24.24 -15.08
CA PHE A 541 9.31 25.11 -15.85
C PHE A 541 9.52 24.97 -17.37
N ASN A 542 10.77 24.98 -17.83
CA ASN A 542 11.13 24.84 -19.23
C ASN A 542 10.75 23.44 -19.80
N ALA A 543 10.94 22.38 -19.01
CA ALA A 543 10.53 21.03 -19.37
C ALA A 543 9.02 20.91 -19.53
N ALA A 544 8.24 21.56 -18.66
CA ALA A 544 6.78 21.62 -18.76
C ALA A 544 6.31 22.31 -20.05
N GLN A 545 7.15 23.17 -20.64
CA GLN A 545 6.92 23.81 -21.96
C GLN A 545 7.49 23.02 -23.14
N GLY A 546 8.03 21.82 -22.91
CA GLY A 546 8.55 20.93 -23.96
C GLY A 546 10.01 21.21 -24.38
N THR A 547 10.77 22.03 -23.63
CA THR A 547 12.16 22.30 -23.92
C THR A 547 13.05 21.14 -23.47
N ASN A 548 14.05 20.75 -24.27
CA ASN A 548 15.06 19.78 -23.87
C ASN A 548 16.02 20.43 -22.84
N ILE A 549 16.07 19.84 -21.64
CA ILE A 549 16.80 20.39 -20.49
C ILE A 549 18.06 19.58 -20.11
N GLU A 550 18.50 18.63 -20.93
CA GLU A 550 19.62 17.74 -20.55
C GLU A 550 20.94 18.50 -20.23
N LEU A 551 21.27 19.48 -21.06
CA LEU A 551 22.48 20.29 -20.86
C LEU A 551 22.37 21.17 -19.60
N GLN A 552 21.20 21.77 -19.40
CA GLN A 552 20.93 22.60 -18.23
C GLN A 552 20.96 21.78 -16.93
N MET A 553 20.50 20.53 -16.98
CA MET A 553 20.60 19.61 -15.85
C MET A 553 22.05 19.21 -15.51
N ALA A 554 22.95 19.19 -16.50
CA ALA A 554 24.38 18.98 -16.25
C ALA A 554 25.00 20.16 -15.47
N ASN A 555 24.58 21.39 -15.74
CA ASN A 555 25.01 22.58 -15.00
C ASN A 555 24.58 22.52 -13.52
N VAL A 556 23.34 22.10 -13.27
CA VAL A 556 22.83 21.88 -11.89
C VAL A 556 23.67 20.85 -11.13
N LEU A 557 24.02 19.74 -11.79
CA LEU A 557 24.91 18.72 -11.21
C LEU A 557 26.32 19.26 -10.94
N GLY A 558 26.83 20.11 -11.83
CA GLY A 558 28.11 20.80 -11.67
C GLY A 558 28.12 21.66 -10.42
N ASP A 559 27.12 22.52 -10.28
CA ASP A 559 26.99 23.41 -9.12
C ASP A 559 26.83 22.63 -7.81
N LEU A 560 26.02 21.59 -7.76
CA LEU A 560 25.87 20.75 -6.57
C LEU A 560 27.20 20.03 -6.23
N SER A 561 27.95 19.60 -7.23
CA SER A 561 29.23 18.93 -7.02
C SER A 561 30.31 19.89 -6.49
N GLU A 562 30.34 21.12 -6.99
CA GLU A 562 31.23 22.17 -6.43
C GLU A 562 30.78 22.56 -5.02
N ALA A 563 29.47 22.69 -4.76
CA ALA A 563 28.97 22.93 -3.40
C ALA A 563 29.42 21.84 -2.41
N ILE A 564 29.31 20.56 -2.79
CA ILE A 564 29.74 19.40 -1.98
C ILE A 564 31.27 19.44 -1.74
N LYS A 565 32.05 19.79 -2.74
CA LYS A 565 33.50 19.90 -2.62
C LYS A 565 33.93 20.94 -1.54
N HIS A 566 33.19 22.06 -1.45
CA HIS A 566 33.43 23.11 -0.47
C HIS A 566 32.77 22.86 0.90
N ALA A 567 31.69 22.02 0.95
CA ALA A 567 31.00 21.64 2.17
C ALA A 567 30.68 20.12 2.21
N PRO A 568 31.70 19.25 2.35
CA PRO A 568 31.52 17.79 2.21
C PRO A 568 30.77 17.14 3.38
N LYS A 569 30.46 17.88 4.43
CA LYS A 569 29.66 17.41 5.57
C LYS A 569 28.22 17.90 5.54
N ASN A 570 27.82 18.67 4.54
CA ASN A 570 26.46 19.17 4.41
C ASN A 570 25.54 18.10 3.80
N ALA A 571 24.64 17.55 4.62
CA ALA A 571 23.71 16.49 4.23
C ALA A 571 22.73 16.92 3.12
N TYR A 572 22.27 18.18 3.15
CA TYR A 572 21.28 18.72 2.23
C TYR A 572 21.80 18.80 0.79
N LEU A 573 23.11 18.98 0.59
CA LEU A 573 23.71 18.99 -0.74
C LEU A 573 23.68 17.60 -1.40
N TYR A 574 24.00 16.56 -0.64
CA TYR A 574 23.87 15.17 -1.11
C TYR A 574 22.41 14.82 -1.37
N TYR A 575 21.50 15.23 -0.48
CA TYR A 575 20.06 15.04 -0.70
C TYR A 575 19.62 15.67 -2.03
N ASN A 576 19.97 16.93 -2.28
CA ASN A 576 19.61 17.65 -3.50
C ASN A 576 20.17 16.99 -4.76
N ARG A 577 21.44 16.55 -4.72
CA ARG A 577 22.07 15.86 -5.85
C ARG A 577 21.44 14.48 -6.07
N GLY A 578 21.11 13.76 -5.01
CA GLY A 578 20.35 12.51 -5.04
C GLY A 578 18.98 12.69 -5.67
N THR A 579 18.25 13.78 -5.33
CA THR A 579 16.96 14.12 -5.95
C THR A 579 17.12 14.37 -7.45
N LEU A 580 18.16 15.06 -7.87
CA LEU A 580 18.42 15.30 -9.29
C LEU A 580 18.74 13.98 -10.04
N TYR A 581 19.54 13.09 -9.45
CA TYR A 581 19.77 11.75 -10.02
C TYR A 581 18.48 10.93 -10.13
N ALA A 582 17.63 10.98 -9.10
CA ALA A 582 16.34 10.30 -9.08
C ALA A 582 15.41 10.78 -10.20
N LEU A 583 15.36 12.09 -10.46
CA LEU A 583 14.58 12.70 -11.56
C LEU A 583 15.12 12.28 -12.93
N ARG A 584 16.43 12.06 -13.06
CA ARG A 584 17.08 11.56 -14.28
C ARG A 584 17.02 10.04 -14.44
N ASN A 585 16.31 9.32 -13.57
CA ASN A 585 16.27 7.85 -13.51
C ASN A 585 17.64 7.17 -13.24
N ASP A 586 18.63 7.90 -12.76
CA ASP A 586 19.90 7.34 -12.27
C ASP A 586 19.70 6.89 -10.80
N ASN A 587 18.95 5.80 -10.66
CA ASN A 587 18.47 5.36 -9.35
C ASN A 587 19.63 4.99 -8.41
N GLN A 588 20.72 4.40 -8.92
CA GLN A 588 21.82 3.95 -8.07
C GLN A 588 22.58 5.14 -7.48
N ARG A 589 22.96 6.14 -8.29
CA ARG A 589 23.62 7.34 -7.77
C ARG A 589 22.72 8.12 -6.82
N GLY A 590 21.40 8.15 -7.10
CA GLY A 590 20.42 8.72 -6.19
C GLY A 590 20.42 8.04 -4.82
N ILE A 591 20.42 6.70 -4.78
CA ILE A 591 20.49 5.92 -3.54
C ILE A 591 21.79 6.17 -2.79
N ASP A 592 22.93 6.23 -3.49
CA ASP A 592 24.24 6.47 -2.89
C ASP A 592 24.30 7.86 -2.20
N ASP A 593 23.80 8.88 -2.88
CA ASP A 593 23.75 10.24 -2.35
C ASP A 593 22.76 10.39 -1.19
N TYR A 594 21.55 9.81 -1.27
CA TYR A 594 20.64 9.80 -0.13
C TYR A 594 21.20 9.01 1.06
N THR A 595 21.92 7.92 0.80
CA THR A 595 22.60 7.15 1.85
C THR A 595 23.67 8.00 2.53
N ARG A 596 24.42 8.78 1.75
CA ARG A 596 25.41 9.70 2.30
C ARG A 596 24.76 10.83 3.10
N ALA A 597 23.63 11.38 2.62
CA ALA A 597 22.86 12.38 3.35
C ALA A 597 22.39 11.85 4.72
N ILE A 598 21.84 10.64 4.75
CA ILE A 598 21.38 9.97 5.98
C ILE A 598 22.54 9.68 6.95
N GLN A 599 23.74 9.32 6.45
CA GLN A 599 24.91 9.12 7.30
C GLN A 599 25.36 10.41 8.00
N LEU A 600 25.17 11.54 7.33
CA LEU A 600 25.55 12.86 7.86
C LEU A 600 24.46 13.43 8.78
N GLU A 601 23.19 13.20 8.44
CA GLU A 601 22.02 13.66 9.19
C GLU A 601 21.02 12.52 9.31
N GLN A 602 21.02 11.83 10.47
CA GLN A 602 20.22 10.62 10.68
C GLN A 602 18.71 10.88 10.79
N ASP A 603 18.33 12.14 11.07
CA ASP A 603 16.94 12.56 11.25
C ASP A 603 16.37 13.26 9.99
N LEU A 604 17.06 13.16 8.85
CA LEU A 604 16.62 13.71 7.56
C LEU A 604 15.55 12.82 6.94
N ALA A 605 14.32 13.02 7.38
CA ALA A 605 13.15 12.20 7.00
C ALA A 605 12.91 12.17 5.48
N GLU A 606 13.16 13.29 4.80
CA GLU A 606 12.99 13.45 3.35
C GLU A 606 13.94 12.54 2.57
N ALA A 607 15.17 12.32 3.09
CA ALA A 607 16.13 11.43 2.43
C ALA A 607 15.71 9.96 2.51
N TYR A 608 15.19 9.52 3.65
CA TYR A 608 14.60 8.19 3.78
C TYR A 608 13.40 8.02 2.86
N TYR A 609 12.51 9.01 2.81
CA TYR A 609 11.33 8.94 1.96
C TYR A 609 11.70 8.80 0.47
N ASN A 610 12.55 9.69 -0.02
CA ASN A 610 12.97 9.68 -1.42
C ASN A 610 13.78 8.42 -1.77
N ARG A 611 14.66 7.93 -0.88
CA ARG A 611 15.39 6.67 -1.07
C ARG A 611 14.43 5.48 -1.09
N GLY A 612 13.43 5.46 -0.22
CA GLY A 612 12.35 4.48 -0.20
C GLY A 612 11.60 4.42 -1.54
N LEU A 613 11.29 5.58 -2.15
CA LEU A 613 10.67 5.62 -3.48
C LEU A 613 11.60 5.06 -4.57
N LEU A 614 12.92 5.27 -4.48
CA LEU A 614 13.87 4.66 -5.41
C LEU A 614 13.93 3.14 -5.24
N PHE A 615 13.87 2.62 -4.01
CA PHE A 615 13.79 1.19 -3.76
C PHE A 615 12.50 0.58 -4.32
N ILE A 616 11.35 1.29 -4.25
CA ILE A 616 10.11 0.87 -4.93
C ILE A 616 10.32 0.75 -6.44
N ARG A 617 10.94 1.75 -7.09
CA ARG A 617 11.25 1.70 -8.53
C ARG A 617 12.11 0.49 -8.89
N LEU A 618 13.03 0.11 -8.02
CA LEU A 618 13.91 -1.06 -8.19
C LEU A 618 13.28 -2.38 -7.74
N LYS A 619 12.00 -2.38 -7.33
CA LYS A 619 11.26 -3.53 -6.79
C LYS A 619 11.88 -4.14 -5.52
N LYS A 620 12.66 -3.36 -4.78
CA LYS A 620 13.23 -3.71 -3.47
C LYS A 620 12.27 -3.26 -2.37
N ILE A 621 11.15 -3.99 -2.24
CA ILE A 621 10.03 -3.55 -1.40
C ILE A 621 10.39 -3.55 0.09
N ASP A 622 11.16 -4.52 0.55
CA ASP A 622 11.55 -4.62 1.97
C ASP A 622 12.40 -3.43 2.42
N GLU A 623 13.38 -3.03 1.60
CA GLU A 623 14.23 -1.88 1.86
C GLU A 623 13.42 -0.57 1.78
N ALA A 624 12.47 -0.52 0.84
CA ALA A 624 11.56 0.62 0.69
C ALA A 624 10.69 0.81 1.94
N ILE A 625 10.07 -0.26 2.45
CA ILE A 625 9.22 -0.21 3.65
C ILE A 625 10.04 0.20 4.86
N ALA A 626 11.28 -0.29 5.00
CA ALA A 626 12.16 0.10 6.10
C ALA A 626 12.46 1.61 6.11
N ASP A 627 12.77 2.18 4.94
CA ASP A 627 13.03 3.61 4.79
C ASP A 627 11.77 4.45 5.00
N LEU A 628 10.65 4.04 4.42
CA LEU A 628 9.37 4.73 4.59
C LEU A 628 8.88 4.70 6.03
N SER A 629 9.05 3.56 6.74
CA SER A 629 8.77 3.46 8.17
C SER A 629 9.60 4.48 8.97
N LYS A 630 10.90 4.58 8.68
CA LYS A 630 11.77 5.58 9.33
C LYS A 630 11.37 7.01 8.99
N ALA A 631 11.03 7.30 7.73
CA ALA A 631 10.53 8.61 7.31
C ALA A 631 9.23 9.00 8.04
N GLY A 632 8.29 8.05 8.16
CA GLY A 632 7.04 8.24 8.90
C GLY A 632 7.28 8.46 10.40
N GLU A 633 8.18 7.70 11.02
CA GLU A 633 8.63 7.88 12.40
C GLU A 633 9.20 9.29 12.63
N LEU A 634 9.96 9.80 11.69
CA LEU A 634 10.54 11.15 11.73
C LEU A 634 9.55 12.26 11.36
N GLY A 635 8.27 11.92 11.10
CA GLY A 635 7.18 12.88 10.96
C GLY A 635 6.67 13.12 9.53
N LEU A 636 7.08 12.33 8.54
CA LEU A 636 6.51 12.40 7.19
C LEU A 636 5.29 11.48 7.07
N TYR A 637 4.10 11.99 7.37
CA TYR A 637 2.82 11.26 7.36
C TYR A 637 2.52 10.51 6.05
N GLN A 638 2.88 11.11 4.93
CA GLN A 638 2.63 10.52 3.61
C GLN A 638 3.36 9.19 3.40
N ALA A 639 4.43 8.92 4.16
CA ALA A 639 5.14 7.65 4.12
C ALA A 639 4.23 6.46 4.47
N TYR A 640 3.35 6.61 5.46
CA TYR A 640 2.41 5.56 5.85
C TYR A 640 1.37 5.26 4.77
N SER A 641 0.93 6.28 4.00
CA SER A 641 0.04 6.06 2.85
C SER A 641 0.72 5.25 1.74
N VAL A 642 2.04 5.44 1.56
CA VAL A 642 2.83 4.66 0.62
C VAL A 642 3.02 3.23 1.12
N ILE A 643 3.38 3.04 2.41
CA ILE A 643 3.52 1.72 3.04
C ILE A 643 2.24 0.90 2.83
N LYS A 644 1.07 1.45 3.15
CA LYS A 644 -0.22 0.78 2.98
C LYS A 644 -0.43 0.25 1.56
N LYS A 645 -0.04 1.02 0.55
CA LYS A 645 -0.20 0.62 -0.85
C LYS A 645 0.59 -0.66 -1.21
N TYR A 646 1.67 -0.93 -0.49
CA TYR A 646 2.57 -2.06 -0.77
C TYR A 646 2.50 -3.19 0.26
N THR A 647 1.88 -2.98 1.42
CA THR A 647 1.66 -4.01 2.45
C THR A 647 0.25 -4.59 2.42
N GLY A 648 -0.73 -3.86 1.89
CA GLY A 648 -2.15 -4.23 1.84
C GLY A 648 -2.54 -5.05 0.58
N LYS A 649 -1.62 -5.86 0.02
CA LYS A 649 -1.91 -6.78 -1.09
C LYS A 649 -1.68 -8.21 -0.69
#